data_150d1db0b4fd1753152a011858ceede9
#
_entry.id   150d1db0b4fd1753152a011858ceede9
#
_cell.length_a   1.000
_cell.length_b   1.000
_cell.length_c   1.000
_cell.angle_alpha   90.00
_cell.angle_beta   90.00
_cell.angle_gamma   90.00
#
_symmetry.space_group_name_H-M   'P 1'
#
loop_
_entity.id
_entity.type
_entity.pdbx_description
1 polymer ?
#
loop_
_entity_poly.entity_id
_entity_poly.type
_entity_poly.pdbx_seq_one_letter_code
_entity_poly.pdbx_strand_id
1 'polypeptide(L)'
;VKAVIMAGGEGTRLRPLTSNQPKPMLPMANRPMMEHVVLLLRQHGFTEIVVTVAFMANTVRSYFGDGSELGVRMVYATEETPLGTAGSVLNARDELDERFLVISGDVLTDVDLGAVVAFHEAKGALATLALHSVADPLEFGIVITREDGSVERFLEKPTWGQVFSDTINTGIYVLEPEIFDFIPNEGASDFSSDVFPAVLAAGRPIFGCVSGGYWEDVGTTEAYLKAHNDILDRKVRVEMDGFPLRPDVWLGKGSVLDPSAVVEGPALIGNNCSIGPGAAIGSYTTLGDNVRVADAAEVRHSTIGDNCYVGAGARVEGAVVGRACDLRRGARLEPGAVLGESCLIGAGAEVRAGVKVYPFKTVDAGALVNSSIVWESKGARSLFGRDGVRGIANVDINPELAVRLSMAWVSTLGRGSSVTASRDTSRTARMLKRAVMVGCNAVGVNVGDLEVATVPVMRHHIRNTSSRGGVTVRLAADDPQSVIIRFFDAEGLDLDESGQRKVERMYHREEFRRVLAPEIGDIDFPARAVEQYTADLVSTVRSSDDRPTGFKLVLDLSYGSASFVMPNVLSKLDADVLVVNPYAHTAGMIAVDRVASARRVADLVRASGSQLGAVVDPDCELLTIVDDEGTVLTDDQALLVLLYLVTRNEKDARVALPVSVPNAAAEICEKSGATIT
;
A
#
# COMPACT_ATOMS: atom_id res chain seq x y z
N VAL A 1 -8.83 13.61 34.78
CA VAL A 1 -9.55 12.59 33.94
C VAL A 1 -8.91 12.54 32.58
N LYS A 2 -8.35 11.40 32.20
CA LYS A 2 -7.78 11.14 30.87
C LYS A 2 -8.87 10.80 29.87
N ALA A 3 -8.58 10.93 28.58
CA ALA A 3 -9.48 10.49 27.51
C ALA A 3 -8.80 9.42 26.64
N VAL A 4 -9.60 8.49 26.15
CA VAL A 4 -9.16 7.46 25.17
C VAL A 4 -9.90 7.69 23.86
N ILE A 5 -9.16 7.85 22.77
CA ILE A 5 -9.73 7.87 21.41
C ILE A 5 -9.51 6.51 20.78
N MET A 6 -10.58 5.81 20.42
CA MET A 6 -10.52 4.57 19.68
C MET A 6 -10.39 4.87 18.17
N ALA A 7 -9.23 4.62 17.59
CA ALA A 7 -8.90 4.93 16.19
C ALA A 7 -8.41 3.71 15.39
N GLY A 8 -8.78 2.49 15.78
CA GLY A 8 -8.31 1.24 15.16
C GLY A 8 -9.10 0.75 13.94
N GLY A 9 -10.23 1.34 13.61
CA GLY A 9 -11.15 0.84 12.58
C GLY A 9 -10.66 1.04 11.12
N GLU A 10 -10.82 0.02 10.27
CA GLU A 10 -10.47 0.07 8.82
C GLU A 10 -11.43 0.92 7.98
N GLY A 11 -12.67 1.14 8.41
CA GLY A 11 -13.68 1.90 7.67
C GLY A 11 -14.06 1.32 6.31
N THR A 12 -14.21 0.01 6.19
CA THR A 12 -14.43 -0.71 4.91
C THR A 12 -15.65 -0.24 4.11
N ARG A 13 -16.70 0.22 4.79
CA ARG A 13 -17.93 0.75 4.15
C ARG A 13 -17.71 2.10 3.42
N LEU A 14 -16.68 2.87 3.82
CA LEU A 14 -16.29 4.14 3.20
C LEU A 14 -15.30 3.97 2.04
N ARG A 15 -14.90 2.74 1.68
CA ARG A 15 -14.08 2.54 0.49
C ARG A 15 -14.81 3.07 -0.75
N PRO A 16 -14.09 3.77 -1.64
CA PRO A 16 -12.63 3.81 -1.83
C PRO A 16 -11.88 4.87 -1.01
N LEU A 17 -12.53 5.74 -0.25
CA LEU A 17 -11.88 6.84 0.48
C LEU A 17 -10.91 6.34 1.56
N THR A 18 -11.26 5.22 2.22
CA THR A 18 -10.44 4.59 3.28
C THR A 18 -9.49 3.51 2.76
N SER A 19 -9.28 3.42 1.46
CA SER A 19 -8.34 2.43 0.89
C SER A 19 -6.88 2.73 1.27
N ASN A 20 -6.52 4.01 1.37
CA ASN A 20 -5.16 4.48 1.59
C ASN A 20 -5.00 5.38 2.81
N GLN A 21 -6.05 5.52 3.62
CA GLN A 21 -6.01 6.26 4.87
C GLN A 21 -7.01 5.68 5.87
N PRO A 22 -6.73 5.74 7.18
CA PRO A 22 -7.66 5.23 8.18
C PRO A 22 -8.87 6.17 8.30
N LYS A 23 -10.03 5.58 8.65
CA LYS A 23 -11.32 6.33 8.76
C LYS A 23 -11.21 7.61 9.60
N PRO A 24 -10.54 7.63 10.77
CA PRO A 24 -10.39 8.85 11.58
C PRO A 24 -9.64 9.99 10.90
N MET A 25 -8.88 9.68 9.83
CA MET A 25 -8.12 10.67 9.05
C MET A 25 -8.86 11.21 7.84
N LEU A 26 -10.08 10.74 7.56
CA LEU A 26 -10.90 11.33 6.50
C LEU A 26 -11.18 12.80 6.78
N PRO A 27 -10.97 13.71 5.80
CA PRO A 27 -11.23 15.13 5.99
C PRO A 27 -12.72 15.40 6.19
N MET A 28 -13.06 16.15 7.22
CA MET A 28 -14.39 16.66 7.49
C MET A 28 -14.29 18.18 7.65
N ALA A 29 -14.88 18.93 6.73
CA ALA A 29 -14.66 20.38 6.64
C ALA A 29 -13.15 20.75 6.66
N ASN A 30 -12.34 20.05 5.85
CA ASN A 30 -10.88 20.21 5.64
C ASN A 30 -10.00 19.88 6.86
N ARG A 31 -10.54 19.22 7.89
CA ARG A 31 -9.77 18.67 9.03
C ARG A 31 -10.06 17.18 9.18
N PRO A 32 -9.10 16.35 9.61
CA PRO A 32 -9.39 14.97 9.95
C PRO A 32 -10.53 14.84 10.97
N MET A 33 -11.38 13.83 10.80
CA MET A 33 -12.49 13.58 11.75
C MET A 33 -11.99 13.50 13.19
N MET A 34 -10.89 12.80 13.43
CA MET A 34 -10.31 12.69 14.77
C MET A 34 -9.82 14.03 15.34
N GLU A 35 -9.46 15.00 14.50
CA GLU A 35 -9.08 16.34 14.99
C GLU A 35 -10.27 17.06 15.62
N HIS A 36 -11.46 16.92 15.05
CA HIS A 36 -12.68 17.47 15.70
C HIS A 36 -12.92 16.83 17.06
N VAL A 37 -12.67 15.53 17.21
CA VAL A 37 -12.76 14.83 18.50
C VAL A 37 -11.72 15.36 19.49
N VAL A 38 -10.46 15.56 19.06
CA VAL A 38 -9.39 16.13 19.91
C VAL A 38 -9.75 17.55 20.37
N LEU A 39 -10.27 18.38 19.47
CA LEU A 39 -10.67 19.75 19.79
C LEU A 39 -11.86 19.78 20.78
N LEU A 40 -12.84 18.88 20.61
CA LEU A 40 -13.94 18.71 21.55
C LEU A 40 -13.45 18.29 22.93
N LEU A 41 -12.57 17.31 23.01
CA LEU A 41 -11.94 16.85 24.26
C LEU A 41 -11.21 18.01 24.96
N ARG A 42 -10.37 18.73 24.21
CA ARG A 42 -9.65 19.91 24.74
C ARG A 42 -10.62 20.97 25.29
N GLN A 43 -11.71 21.27 24.56
CA GLN A 43 -12.71 22.25 24.98
C GLN A 43 -13.36 21.88 26.32
N HIS A 44 -13.53 20.59 26.59
CA HIS A 44 -14.06 20.07 27.86
C HIS A 44 -12.98 19.76 28.91
N GLY A 45 -11.73 20.20 28.69
CA GLY A 45 -10.64 20.10 29.67
C GLY A 45 -9.89 18.77 29.69
N PHE A 46 -10.13 17.86 28.73
CA PHE A 46 -9.37 16.63 28.57
C PHE A 46 -8.11 16.93 27.75
N THR A 47 -6.98 17.12 28.44
CA THR A 47 -5.69 17.47 27.82
C THR A 47 -4.71 16.30 27.76
N GLU A 48 -4.97 15.21 28.46
CA GLU A 48 -4.21 13.96 28.37
C GLU A 48 -5.05 12.92 27.62
N ILE A 49 -4.58 12.53 26.43
CA ILE A 49 -5.31 11.68 25.49
C ILE A 49 -4.49 10.44 25.16
N VAL A 50 -5.06 9.27 25.34
CA VAL A 50 -4.51 8.01 24.86
C VAL A 50 -5.22 7.64 23.55
N VAL A 51 -4.49 7.31 22.51
CA VAL A 51 -5.07 6.94 21.21
C VAL A 51 -4.76 5.48 20.92
N THR A 52 -5.80 4.66 20.80
CA THR A 52 -5.61 3.27 20.36
C THR A 52 -5.62 3.22 18.84
N VAL A 53 -4.59 2.64 18.24
CA VAL A 53 -4.38 2.62 16.79
C VAL A 53 -4.02 1.22 16.32
N ALA A 54 -4.63 0.78 15.22
CA ALA A 54 -4.32 -0.49 14.56
C ALA A 54 -4.00 -0.26 13.08
N PHE A 55 -5.02 0.01 12.29
CA PHE A 55 -4.88 0.21 10.85
C PHE A 55 -4.18 1.52 10.53
N MET A 56 -3.06 1.45 9.80
CA MET A 56 -2.25 2.61 9.38
C MET A 56 -1.84 3.55 10.53
N ALA A 57 -1.47 2.99 11.67
CA ALA A 57 -1.11 3.72 12.89
C ALA A 57 -0.09 4.87 12.67
N ASN A 58 0.84 4.68 11.73
CA ASN A 58 1.86 5.69 11.43
C ASN A 58 1.28 6.96 10.79
N THR A 59 0.19 6.86 10.02
CA THR A 59 -0.47 8.03 9.42
C THR A 59 -1.07 8.91 10.51
N VAL A 60 -1.75 8.31 11.50
CA VAL A 60 -2.31 9.03 12.65
C VAL A 60 -1.19 9.68 13.46
N ARG A 61 -0.16 8.92 13.82
CA ARG A 61 1.00 9.43 14.58
C ARG A 61 1.75 10.55 13.89
N SER A 62 1.91 10.46 12.57
CA SER A 62 2.63 11.49 11.81
C SER A 62 1.86 12.80 11.74
N TYR A 63 0.53 12.75 11.75
CA TYR A 63 -0.32 13.93 11.71
C TYR A 63 -0.38 14.63 13.08
N PHE A 64 -0.71 13.88 14.13
CA PHE A 64 -0.99 14.46 15.46
C PHE A 64 0.25 14.62 16.33
N GLY A 65 1.38 13.94 16.00
CA GLY A 65 2.61 14.01 16.80
C GLY A 65 2.36 13.63 18.25
N ASP A 66 2.85 14.47 19.17
CA ASP A 66 2.61 14.36 20.60
C ASP A 66 1.38 15.16 21.09
N GLY A 67 0.64 15.77 20.15
CA GLY A 67 -0.56 16.57 20.41
C GLY A 67 -0.29 18.01 20.82
N SER A 68 0.96 18.42 21.00
CA SER A 68 1.35 19.77 21.50
C SER A 68 0.82 20.90 20.61
N GLU A 69 0.79 20.72 19.29
CA GLU A 69 0.24 21.70 18.33
C GLU A 69 -1.25 21.94 18.52
N LEU A 70 -1.98 20.95 19.02
CA LEU A 70 -3.42 21.04 19.34
C LEU A 70 -3.68 21.41 20.82
N GLY A 71 -2.63 21.65 21.62
CA GLY A 71 -2.74 22.00 23.02
C GLY A 71 -3.12 20.84 23.94
N VAL A 72 -2.80 19.61 23.54
CA VAL A 72 -3.03 18.36 24.30
C VAL A 72 -1.75 17.55 24.34
N ARG A 73 -1.71 16.53 25.20
CA ARG A 73 -0.66 15.51 25.23
C ARG A 73 -1.24 14.18 24.75
N MET A 74 -0.65 13.60 23.72
CA MET A 74 -1.12 12.34 23.13
C MET A 74 -0.13 11.21 23.35
N VAL A 75 -0.63 10.06 23.79
CA VAL A 75 0.11 8.80 23.92
C VAL A 75 -0.60 7.76 23.02
N TYR A 76 0.17 6.87 22.38
CA TYR A 76 -0.38 5.93 21.42
C TYR A 76 -0.20 4.48 21.88
N ALA A 77 -1.30 3.76 22.04
CA ALA A 77 -1.34 2.32 22.23
C ALA A 77 -1.58 1.63 20.87
N THR A 78 -0.61 0.84 20.42
CA THR A 78 -0.69 0.17 19.10
C THR A 78 -1.13 -1.27 19.26
N GLU A 79 -2.06 -1.68 18.41
CA GLU A 79 -2.53 -3.05 18.32
C GLU A 79 -1.82 -3.76 17.14
N GLU A 80 -1.31 -4.96 17.35
CA GLU A 80 -0.76 -5.81 16.27
C GLU A 80 -1.86 -6.57 15.52
N THR A 81 -2.93 -6.89 16.22
CA THR A 81 -4.15 -7.54 15.69
C THR A 81 -5.38 -6.80 16.20
N PRO A 82 -6.51 -6.79 15.48
CA PRO A 82 -7.73 -6.16 15.95
C PRO A 82 -8.22 -6.79 17.26
N LEU A 83 -8.30 -5.97 18.31
CA LEU A 83 -8.69 -6.39 19.67
C LEU A 83 -10.15 -6.13 20.00
N GLY A 84 -10.93 -5.52 19.11
CA GLY A 84 -12.27 -5.00 19.41
C GLY A 84 -12.22 -3.73 20.24
N THR A 85 -13.37 -3.12 20.52
CA THR A 85 -13.43 -1.81 21.21
C THR A 85 -12.93 -1.86 22.65
N ALA A 86 -13.29 -2.87 23.40
CA ALA A 86 -12.87 -3.04 24.79
C ALA A 86 -11.43 -3.55 24.91
N GLY A 87 -11.03 -4.50 24.05
CA GLY A 87 -9.66 -5.00 24.01
C GLY A 87 -8.65 -3.92 23.62
N SER A 88 -9.02 -2.99 22.74
CA SER A 88 -8.23 -1.81 22.39
C SER A 88 -7.95 -0.94 23.62
N VAL A 89 -8.97 -0.67 24.43
CA VAL A 89 -8.82 0.12 25.64
C VAL A 89 -8.03 -0.63 26.73
N LEU A 90 -8.22 -1.96 26.84
CA LEU A 90 -7.42 -2.79 27.73
C LEU A 90 -5.91 -2.75 27.38
N ASN A 91 -5.57 -2.70 26.09
CA ASN A 91 -4.19 -2.56 25.62
C ASN A 91 -3.52 -1.24 26.07
N ALA A 92 -4.33 -0.25 26.47
CA ALA A 92 -3.87 1.02 27.02
C ALA A 92 -3.94 1.11 28.56
N ARG A 93 -4.22 0.00 29.26
CA ARG A 93 -4.50 -0.04 30.71
C ARG A 93 -3.45 0.64 31.56
N ASP A 94 -2.17 0.48 31.21
CA ASP A 94 -1.05 1.05 32.00
C ASP A 94 -1.05 2.58 32.05
N GLU A 95 -1.77 3.22 31.12
CA GLU A 95 -1.95 4.68 31.07
C GLU A 95 -3.25 5.13 31.76
N LEU A 96 -4.12 4.21 32.21
CA LEU A 96 -5.49 4.47 32.65
C LEU A 96 -5.70 4.03 34.11
N ASP A 97 -5.07 4.74 35.03
CA ASP A 97 -5.03 4.47 36.47
C ASP A 97 -6.11 5.21 37.28
N GLU A 98 -6.84 6.12 36.63
CA GLU A 98 -7.94 6.89 37.21
C GLU A 98 -9.16 6.85 36.27
N ARG A 99 -10.30 7.42 36.69
CA ARG A 99 -11.48 7.59 35.82
C ARG A 99 -11.07 8.16 34.47
N PHE A 100 -11.62 7.61 33.39
CA PHE A 100 -11.33 8.02 32.03
C PHE A 100 -12.58 8.07 31.15
N LEU A 101 -12.50 8.90 30.10
CA LEU A 101 -13.50 8.98 29.07
C LEU A 101 -13.02 8.20 27.84
N VAL A 102 -13.90 7.42 27.21
CA VAL A 102 -13.68 6.74 25.94
C VAL A 102 -14.55 7.39 24.87
N ILE A 103 -13.99 7.64 23.70
CA ILE A 103 -14.71 8.18 22.55
C ILE A 103 -14.18 7.57 21.24
N SER A 104 -15.05 7.35 20.27
CA SER A 104 -14.66 6.90 18.94
C SER A 104 -14.00 8.02 18.15
N GLY A 105 -12.89 7.73 17.44
CA GLY A 105 -12.15 8.73 16.64
C GLY A 105 -12.76 9.04 15.28
N ASP A 106 -13.88 8.40 14.96
CA ASP A 106 -14.56 8.46 13.66
C ASP A 106 -16.02 8.94 13.78
N VAL A 107 -16.35 9.63 14.86
CA VAL A 107 -17.66 10.24 15.12
C VAL A 107 -17.59 11.75 14.97
N LEU A 108 -18.63 12.35 14.41
CA LEU A 108 -18.83 13.80 14.45
C LEU A 108 -19.84 14.14 15.54
N THR A 109 -19.42 14.93 16.54
CA THR A 109 -20.27 15.24 17.69
C THR A 109 -19.89 16.55 18.37
N ASP A 110 -20.85 17.18 18.99
CA ASP A 110 -20.67 18.32 19.90
C ASP A 110 -21.36 18.10 21.26
N VAL A 111 -21.52 16.84 21.67
CA VAL A 111 -22.06 16.42 22.95
C VAL A 111 -21.30 17.06 24.11
N ASP A 112 -22.02 17.50 25.14
CA ASP A 112 -21.41 18.06 26.34
C ASP A 112 -20.78 16.94 27.20
N LEU A 113 -19.49 16.69 26.97
CA LEU A 113 -18.73 15.66 27.69
C LEU A 113 -18.61 15.96 29.18
N GLY A 114 -18.59 17.26 29.58
CA GLY A 114 -18.55 17.66 30.96
C GLY A 114 -19.84 17.27 31.71
N ALA A 115 -20.99 17.43 31.05
CA ALA A 115 -22.29 17.00 31.62
C ALA A 115 -22.33 15.48 31.83
N VAL A 116 -21.77 14.68 30.89
CA VAL A 116 -21.71 13.22 31.02
C VAL A 116 -20.83 12.79 32.22
N VAL A 117 -19.68 13.45 32.41
CA VAL A 117 -18.82 13.19 33.57
C VAL A 117 -19.50 13.56 34.88
N ALA A 118 -20.13 14.74 34.95
CA ALA A 118 -20.86 15.17 36.15
C ALA A 118 -22.02 14.21 36.49
N PHE A 119 -22.73 13.71 35.48
CA PHE A 119 -23.77 12.70 35.69
C PHE A 119 -23.18 11.40 36.24
N HIS A 120 -22.06 10.93 35.69
CA HIS A 120 -21.36 9.74 36.15
C HIS A 120 -21.00 9.85 37.63
N GLU A 121 -20.41 10.98 38.04
CA GLU A 121 -20.05 11.26 39.43
C GLU A 121 -21.25 11.26 40.36
N ALA A 122 -22.33 11.94 39.95
CA ALA A 122 -23.56 12.03 40.73
C ALA A 122 -24.22 10.68 40.97
N LYS A 123 -24.06 9.74 40.02
CA LYS A 123 -24.62 8.38 40.13
C LYS A 123 -23.69 7.39 40.81
N GLY A 124 -22.41 7.70 41.00
CA GLY A 124 -21.39 6.75 41.49
C GLY A 124 -21.31 5.50 40.62
N ALA A 125 -21.39 5.70 39.34
CA ALA A 125 -21.42 4.61 38.35
C ALA A 125 -20.05 3.94 38.18
N LEU A 126 -20.05 2.65 37.81
CA LEU A 126 -18.87 1.98 37.27
C LEU A 126 -18.65 2.35 35.78
N ALA A 127 -19.77 2.46 35.07
CA ALA A 127 -19.78 2.88 33.68
C ALA A 127 -20.99 3.78 33.40
N THR A 128 -20.79 4.84 32.64
CA THR A 128 -21.84 5.69 32.09
C THR A 128 -21.70 5.80 30.59
N LEU A 129 -22.78 5.50 29.87
CA LEU A 129 -22.87 5.62 28.43
C LEU A 129 -23.56 6.93 28.07
N ALA A 130 -22.95 7.72 27.19
CA ALA A 130 -23.69 8.80 26.55
C ALA A 130 -24.63 8.19 25.50
N LEU A 131 -25.91 8.54 25.58
CA LEU A 131 -26.95 8.06 24.70
C LEU A 131 -27.47 9.21 23.84
N HIS A 132 -27.87 8.89 22.61
CA HIS A 132 -28.51 9.85 21.70
C HIS A 132 -29.77 9.26 21.10
N SER A 133 -30.84 10.10 20.95
CA SER A 133 -32.09 9.67 20.32
C SER A 133 -32.00 9.80 18.79
N VAL A 134 -32.30 8.75 18.07
CA VAL A 134 -32.30 8.71 16.60
C VAL A 134 -33.65 8.23 16.06
N ALA A 135 -33.99 8.69 14.85
CA ALA A 135 -35.27 8.31 14.22
C ALA A 135 -35.27 6.83 13.73
N ASP A 136 -34.11 6.30 13.34
CA ASP A 136 -33.97 4.90 12.95
C ASP A 136 -32.79 4.25 13.71
N PRO A 137 -33.10 3.47 14.77
CA PRO A 137 -32.07 2.87 15.62
C PRO A 137 -31.58 1.49 15.17
N LEU A 138 -32.07 0.92 14.06
CA LEU A 138 -31.81 -0.46 13.65
C LEU A 138 -30.33 -0.77 13.32
N GLU A 139 -29.60 0.24 12.92
CA GLU A 139 -28.17 0.11 12.56
C GLU A 139 -27.25 0.17 13.79
N PHE A 140 -27.78 0.48 14.97
CA PHE A 140 -27.03 0.80 16.18
C PHE A 140 -27.37 -0.15 17.34
N GLY A 141 -26.53 -0.11 18.35
CA GLY A 141 -26.84 -0.73 19.66
C GLY A 141 -27.86 0.12 20.45
N ILE A 142 -29.02 -0.44 20.75
CA ILE A 142 -30.05 0.23 21.56
C ILE A 142 -29.78 -0.02 23.05
N VAL A 143 -29.92 1.02 23.85
CA VAL A 143 -29.80 0.95 25.30
C VAL A 143 -31.16 1.30 25.93
N ILE A 144 -31.70 0.37 26.70
CA ILE A 144 -32.94 0.59 27.45
C ILE A 144 -32.57 0.99 28.88
N THR A 145 -33.06 2.14 29.30
CA THR A 145 -32.83 2.67 30.65
C THR A 145 -34.14 2.76 31.46
N ARG A 146 -34.02 2.64 32.77
CA ARG A 146 -35.13 2.97 33.71
C ARG A 146 -35.22 4.47 33.89
N GLU A 147 -36.28 4.90 34.60
CA GLU A 147 -36.53 6.34 34.88
C GLU A 147 -35.36 7.00 35.66
N ASP A 148 -34.65 6.24 36.48
CA ASP A 148 -33.47 6.73 37.22
C ASP A 148 -32.19 6.84 36.39
N GLY A 149 -32.25 6.42 35.10
CA GLY A 149 -31.11 6.35 34.16
C GLY A 149 -30.32 5.08 34.25
N SER A 150 -30.60 4.15 35.17
CA SER A 150 -29.90 2.85 35.22
C SER A 150 -30.20 2.02 33.97
N VAL A 151 -29.18 1.37 33.40
CA VAL A 151 -29.36 0.52 32.23
C VAL A 151 -30.09 -0.76 32.63
N GLU A 152 -31.12 -1.08 31.87
CA GLU A 152 -31.89 -2.30 32.06
C GLU A 152 -31.38 -3.40 31.08
N ARG A 153 -31.15 -3.04 29.82
CA ARG A 153 -30.80 -4.00 28.79
C ARG A 153 -30.11 -3.35 27.60
N PHE A 154 -29.25 -4.12 26.94
CA PHE A 154 -28.61 -3.83 25.65
C PHE A 154 -29.23 -4.68 24.55
N LEU A 155 -29.43 -4.11 23.36
CA LEU A 155 -29.88 -4.79 22.16
C LEU A 155 -28.97 -4.35 21.00
N GLU A 156 -28.10 -5.22 20.53
CA GLU A 156 -27.21 -4.93 19.39
C GLU A 156 -27.96 -5.20 18.08
N LYS A 157 -28.09 -4.16 17.23
CA LYS A 157 -28.75 -4.22 15.91
C LYS A 157 -30.05 -5.00 15.89
N PRO A 158 -31.07 -4.54 16.66
CA PRO A 158 -32.31 -5.26 16.80
C PRO A 158 -33.15 -5.25 15.52
N THR A 159 -34.10 -6.17 15.44
CA THR A 159 -35.19 -6.09 14.43
C THR A 159 -36.28 -5.14 14.88
N TRP A 160 -37.11 -4.63 13.96
CA TRP A 160 -38.21 -3.70 14.28
C TRP A 160 -39.15 -4.19 15.41
N GLY A 161 -39.36 -5.49 15.51
CA GLY A 161 -40.17 -6.07 16.58
C GLY A 161 -39.52 -6.05 17.97
N GLN A 162 -38.24 -5.68 18.05
CA GLN A 162 -37.47 -5.60 19.30
C GLN A 162 -37.14 -4.17 19.71
N VAL A 163 -37.56 -3.17 18.91
CA VAL A 163 -37.28 -1.74 19.16
C VAL A 163 -38.33 -1.20 20.09
N PHE A 164 -37.96 -0.88 21.33
CA PHE A 164 -38.77 -0.27 22.37
C PHE A 164 -38.20 1.06 22.88
N SER A 165 -37.11 1.52 22.30
CA SER A 165 -36.44 2.77 22.64
C SER A 165 -35.77 3.33 21.37
N ASP A 166 -35.71 4.66 21.27
CA ASP A 166 -35.05 5.42 20.24
C ASP A 166 -33.61 5.83 20.64
N THR A 167 -33.20 5.47 21.87
CA THR A 167 -31.88 5.82 22.40
C THR A 167 -30.80 4.78 22.04
N ILE A 168 -29.78 5.26 21.40
CA ILE A 168 -28.65 4.44 20.92
C ILE A 168 -27.38 4.71 21.72
N ASN A 169 -26.49 3.74 21.69
CA ASN A 169 -25.12 3.84 22.19
C ASN A 169 -24.25 4.66 21.22
N THR A 170 -23.73 5.79 21.72
CA THR A 170 -22.93 6.72 20.91
C THR A 170 -21.46 6.35 20.73
N GLY A 171 -20.97 5.34 21.46
CA GLY A 171 -19.54 5.06 21.55
C GLY A 171 -18.77 6.03 22.45
N ILE A 172 -19.48 6.80 23.30
CA ILE A 172 -18.89 7.72 24.28
C ILE A 172 -19.20 7.19 25.68
N TYR A 173 -18.17 6.91 26.48
CA TYR A 173 -18.29 6.31 27.79
C TYR A 173 -17.46 7.05 28.84
N VAL A 174 -17.94 7.10 30.07
CA VAL A 174 -17.13 7.44 31.26
C VAL A 174 -17.02 6.19 32.11
N LEU A 175 -15.81 5.77 32.38
CA LEU A 175 -15.49 4.48 33.00
C LEU A 175 -14.57 4.65 34.20
N GLU A 176 -14.81 3.84 35.24
CA GLU A 176 -13.88 3.67 36.34
C GLU A 176 -12.87 2.53 36.02
N PRO A 177 -11.63 2.56 36.55
CA PRO A 177 -10.60 1.54 36.24
C PRO A 177 -11.02 0.10 36.52
N GLU A 178 -11.96 -0.12 37.46
CA GLU A 178 -12.51 -1.43 37.77
C GLU A 178 -13.24 -2.08 36.60
N ILE A 179 -13.50 -1.35 35.51
CA ILE A 179 -14.06 -1.91 34.28
C ILE A 179 -13.15 -2.96 33.65
N PHE A 180 -11.83 -2.82 33.84
CA PHE A 180 -10.84 -3.77 33.31
C PHE A 180 -11.01 -5.20 33.87
N ASP A 181 -11.63 -5.38 35.03
CA ASP A 181 -11.92 -6.68 35.64
C ASP A 181 -12.97 -7.48 34.83
N PHE A 182 -13.71 -6.79 33.95
CA PHE A 182 -14.75 -7.36 33.10
C PHE A 182 -14.28 -7.57 31.64
N ILE A 183 -13.07 -7.17 31.31
CA ILE A 183 -12.50 -7.32 29.95
C ILE A 183 -11.62 -8.57 29.93
N PRO A 184 -11.88 -9.55 29.04
CA PRO A 184 -11.00 -10.71 28.87
C PRO A 184 -9.58 -10.31 28.51
N ASN A 185 -8.59 -10.94 29.14
CA ASN A 185 -7.17 -10.66 28.88
C ASN A 185 -6.68 -11.20 27.52
N GLU A 186 -7.42 -12.08 26.88
CA GLU A 186 -7.07 -12.69 25.60
C GLU A 186 -8.25 -12.62 24.62
N GLY A 187 -7.94 -12.39 23.35
CA GLY A 187 -8.91 -12.30 22.26
C GLY A 187 -9.52 -10.91 22.06
N ALA A 188 -10.32 -10.79 21.02
CA ALA A 188 -11.07 -9.57 20.74
C ALA A 188 -12.28 -9.45 21.67
N SER A 189 -12.54 -8.25 22.18
CA SER A 189 -13.68 -7.97 23.05
C SER A 189 -14.26 -6.60 22.76
N ASP A 190 -15.58 -6.51 22.77
CA ASP A 190 -16.33 -5.27 22.54
C ASP A 190 -17.09 -4.81 23.77
N PHE A 191 -17.16 -3.49 23.98
CA PHE A 191 -17.92 -2.92 25.11
C PHE A 191 -19.39 -3.30 25.07
N SER A 192 -20.04 -3.19 23.92
CA SER A 192 -21.48 -3.38 23.77
C SER A 192 -21.93 -4.82 23.85
N SER A 193 -21.18 -5.75 23.23
CA SER A 193 -21.57 -7.17 23.17
C SER A 193 -21.08 -8.00 24.35
N ASP A 194 -19.95 -7.62 24.95
CA ASP A 194 -19.27 -8.46 25.94
C ASP A 194 -19.22 -7.81 27.31
N VAL A 195 -18.63 -6.59 27.42
CA VAL A 195 -18.29 -5.99 28.71
C VAL A 195 -19.52 -5.42 29.45
N PHE A 196 -20.30 -4.58 28.80
CA PHE A 196 -21.47 -3.98 29.47
C PHE A 196 -22.54 -5.00 29.89
N PRO A 197 -22.84 -6.03 29.08
CA PRO A 197 -23.69 -7.14 29.53
C PRO A 197 -23.12 -7.88 30.74
N ALA A 198 -21.80 -8.11 30.81
CA ALA A 198 -21.15 -8.75 31.96
C ALA A 198 -21.21 -7.88 33.22
N VAL A 199 -20.98 -6.57 33.10
CA VAL A 199 -21.15 -5.59 34.20
C VAL A 199 -22.58 -5.58 34.73
N LEU A 200 -23.57 -5.58 33.83
CA LEU A 200 -24.98 -5.63 34.17
C LEU A 200 -25.35 -6.93 34.89
N ALA A 201 -24.88 -8.07 34.36
CA ALA A 201 -25.12 -9.40 34.98
C ALA A 201 -24.47 -9.52 36.36
N ALA A 202 -23.35 -8.85 36.61
CA ALA A 202 -22.69 -8.77 37.92
C ALA A 202 -23.37 -7.80 38.90
N GLY A 203 -24.47 -7.13 38.47
CA GLY A 203 -25.22 -6.17 39.29
C GLY A 203 -24.42 -4.90 39.62
N ARG A 204 -23.41 -4.56 38.85
CA ARG A 204 -22.63 -3.34 39.06
C ARG A 204 -23.35 -2.12 38.45
N PRO A 205 -23.18 -0.91 39.01
CA PRO A 205 -23.90 0.29 38.61
C PRO A 205 -23.46 0.76 37.20
N ILE A 206 -24.35 0.60 36.23
CA ILE A 206 -24.19 1.09 34.86
C ILE A 206 -25.39 1.99 34.51
N PHE A 207 -25.11 3.18 33.96
CA PHE A 207 -26.11 4.19 33.67
C PHE A 207 -26.00 4.67 32.22
N GLY A 208 -27.12 5.09 31.66
CA GLY A 208 -27.24 5.80 30.41
C GLY A 208 -27.56 7.28 30.66
N CYS A 209 -26.77 8.16 30.10
CA CYS A 209 -26.97 9.60 30.12
C CYS A 209 -27.46 10.06 28.74
N VAL A 210 -28.73 10.37 28.57
CA VAL A 210 -29.24 10.93 27.32
C VAL A 210 -28.72 12.34 27.20
N SER A 211 -27.82 12.57 26.25
CA SER A 211 -27.17 13.85 26.02
C SER A 211 -27.75 14.55 24.80
N GLY A 212 -27.95 15.87 24.94
CA GLY A 212 -28.29 16.76 23.83
C GLY A 212 -27.04 17.03 22.98
N GLY A 213 -27.24 17.73 21.86
CA GLY A 213 -26.19 18.06 20.90
C GLY A 213 -26.31 17.23 19.64
N TYR A 214 -25.34 17.39 18.78
CA TYR A 214 -25.23 16.66 17.52
C TYR A 214 -24.41 15.39 17.71
N TRP A 215 -24.82 14.31 17.06
CA TRP A 215 -24.07 13.07 16.98
C TRP A 215 -24.35 12.38 15.65
N GLU A 216 -23.30 11.97 14.94
CA GLU A 216 -23.37 11.21 13.68
C GLU A 216 -22.22 10.20 13.59
N ASP A 217 -22.52 8.92 13.39
CA ASP A 217 -21.55 7.91 12.96
C ASP A 217 -21.35 8.02 11.46
N VAL A 218 -20.17 8.49 11.06
CA VAL A 218 -19.82 8.65 9.64
C VAL A 218 -19.40 7.30 9.08
N GLY A 219 -20.34 6.37 8.95
CA GLY A 219 -20.09 4.99 8.52
C GLY A 219 -20.21 4.73 7.02
N THR A 220 -20.93 5.57 6.28
CA THR A 220 -21.17 5.43 4.84
C THR A 220 -20.83 6.71 4.09
N THR A 221 -20.78 6.64 2.75
CA THR A 221 -20.53 7.82 1.90
C THR A 221 -21.67 8.85 2.01
N GLU A 222 -22.90 8.37 2.17
CA GLU A 222 -24.08 9.20 2.36
C GLU A 222 -24.01 9.93 3.70
N ALA A 223 -23.65 9.23 4.79
CA ALA A 223 -23.43 9.83 6.11
C ALA A 223 -22.26 10.83 6.08
N TYR A 224 -21.22 10.56 5.29
CA TYR A 224 -20.09 11.46 5.09
C TYR A 224 -20.51 12.78 4.44
N LEU A 225 -21.28 12.74 3.34
CA LEU A 225 -21.83 13.95 2.71
C LEU A 225 -22.84 14.67 3.61
N LYS A 226 -23.69 13.93 4.30
CA LYS A 226 -24.65 14.50 5.27
C LYS A 226 -23.93 15.26 6.39
N ALA A 227 -22.88 14.68 6.96
CA ALA A 227 -22.08 15.32 8.01
C ALA A 227 -21.42 16.62 7.53
N HIS A 228 -20.88 16.65 6.28
CA HIS A 228 -20.41 17.89 5.67
C HIS A 228 -21.51 18.95 5.55
N ASN A 229 -22.70 18.55 5.09
CA ASN A 229 -23.85 19.47 4.98
C ASN A 229 -24.28 20.00 6.34
N ASP A 230 -24.32 19.14 7.36
CA ASP A 230 -24.72 19.52 8.73
C ASP A 230 -23.69 20.48 9.38
N ILE A 231 -22.39 20.35 9.04
CA ILE A 231 -21.37 21.34 9.42
C ILE A 231 -21.65 22.68 8.75
N LEU A 232 -21.88 22.68 7.45
CA LEU A 232 -22.15 23.89 6.67
C LEU A 232 -23.44 24.60 7.12
N ASP A 233 -24.46 23.83 7.52
CA ASP A 233 -25.70 24.31 8.13
C ASP A 233 -25.52 24.77 9.59
N ARG A 234 -24.35 24.57 10.20
CA ARG A 234 -24.06 24.86 11.60
C ARG A 234 -24.93 24.11 12.60
N LYS A 235 -25.39 22.91 12.23
CA LYS A 235 -26.10 22.00 13.14
C LYS A 235 -25.20 21.40 14.20
N VAL A 236 -23.93 21.29 13.89
CA VAL A 236 -22.86 20.84 14.79
C VAL A 236 -21.85 21.97 15.01
N ARG A 237 -21.42 22.15 16.25
CA ARG A 237 -20.44 23.17 16.62
C ARG A 237 -19.01 22.62 16.42
N VAL A 238 -18.40 22.97 15.30
CA VAL A 238 -17.00 22.66 15.00
C VAL A 238 -16.24 23.93 14.63
N GLU A 239 -14.94 23.92 14.86
CA GLU A 239 -14.05 24.98 14.39
C GLU A 239 -13.83 24.81 12.87
N MET A 240 -14.14 25.84 12.10
CA MET A 240 -13.90 25.89 10.65
C MET A 240 -12.68 26.73 10.33
N ASP A 241 -11.85 26.25 9.39
CA ASP A 241 -10.71 27.02 8.91
C ASP A 241 -11.14 28.14 7.93
N GLY A 242 -10.30 29.19 7.85
CA GLY A 242 -10.55 30.32 6.96
C GLY A 242 -11.36 31.45 7.61
N PHE A 243 -11.89 32.31 6.79
CA PHE A 243 -12.70 33.47 7.20
C PHE A 243 -14.01 33.54 6.41
N PRO A 244 -15.09 34.03 7.01
CA PRO A 244 -16.35 34.16 6.30
C PRO A 244 -16.26 35.23 5.22
N LEU A 245 -16.35 34.84 3.95
CA LEU A 245 -16.50 35.74 2.82
C LEU A 245 -17.91 36.34 2.81
N ARG A 246 -18.90 35.54 3.16
CA ARG A 246 -20.31 35.84 3.42
C ARG A 246 -20.79 34.98 4.59
N PRO A 247 -21.97 35.24 5.17
CA PRO A 247 -22.44 34.47 6.33
C PRO A 247 -22.49 32.96 6.15
N ASP A 248 -22.63 32.50 4.91
CA ASP A 248 -22.77 31.09 4.49
C ASP A 248 -21.62 30.60 3.59
N VAL A 249 -20.56 31.39 3.36
CA VAL A 249 -19.42 31.01 2.54
C VAL A 249 -18.10 31.26 3.28
N TRP A 250 -17.32 30.20 3.46
CA TRP A 250 -16.01 30.25 4.09
C TRP A 250 -14.90 30.17 3.05
N LEU A 251 -13.86 30.99 3.20
CA LEU A 251 -12.74 31.07 2.27
C LEU A 251 -11.43 30.90 3.03
N GLY A 252 -10.61 29.95 2.62
CA GLY A 252 -9.28 29.71 3.14
C GLY A 252 -8.25 30.75 2.69
N LYS A 253 -7.12 30.81 3.40
CA LYS A 253 -6.03 31.74 3.13
C LYS A 253 -5.43 31.49 1.74
N GLY A 254 -5.05 32.57 1.04
CA GLY A 254 -4.37 32.49 -0.25
C GLY A 254 -5.26 32.05 -1.42
N SER A 255 -6.55 31.82 -1.19
CA SER A 255 -7.47 31.43 -2.25
C SER A 255 -7.91 32.64 -3.09
N VAL A 256 -7.99 32.42 -4.41
CA VAL A 256 -8.28 33.45 -5.41
C VAL A 256 -9.52 33.06 -6.21
N LEU A 257 -10.49 33.95 -6.26
CA LEU A 257 -11.70 33.79 -7.07
C LEU A 257 -11.67 34.82 -8.22
N ASP A 258 -11.91 34.31 -9.44
CA ASP A 258 -12.11 35.20 -10.58
C ASP A 258 -13.36 36.08 -10.35
N PRO A 259 -13.35 37.37 -10.75
CA PRO A 259 -14.53 38.23 -10.59
C PRO A 259 -15.82 37.74 -11.26
N SER A 260 -15.71 36.88 -12.28
CA SER A 260 -16.84 36.27 -12.97
C SER A 260 -17.28 34.92 -12.38
N ALA A 261 -16.52 34.40 -11.39
CA ALA A 261 -16.88 33.16 -10.72
C ALA A 261 -18.09 33.36 -9.80
N VAL A 262 -18.97 32.37 -9.77
CA VAL A 262 -20.17 32.37 -8.91
C VAL A 262 -19.97 31.38 -7.76
N VAL A 263 -20.14 31.83 -6.52
CA VAL A 263 -20.13 30.96 -5.34
C VAL A 263 -21.47 31.10 -4.65
N GLU A 264 -22.20 30.01 -4.52
CA GLU A 264 -23.48 29.91 -3.80
C GLU A 264 -23.25 29.19 -2.46
N GLY A 265 -23.75 29.79 -1.36
CA GLY A 265 -23.65 29.17 -0.04
C GLY A 265 -24.82 28.20 0.25
N PRO A 266 -24.68 27.36 1.26
CA PRO A 266 -23.52 27.23 2.12
C PRO A 266 -22.34 26.50 1.43
N ALA A 267 -21.12 27.01 1.57
CA ALA A 267 -19.93 26.46 0.95
C ALA A 267 -18.64 26.72 1.77
N LEU A 268 -17.70 25.80 1.69
CA LEU A 268 -16.35 25.92 2.24
C LEU A 268 -15.30 25.76 1.14
N ILE A 269 -14.44 26.75 1.00
CA ILE A 269 -13.30 26.73 0.07
C ILE A 269 -12.04 26.73 0.92
N GLY A 270 -11.19 25.72 0.75
CA GLY A 270 -9.94 25.56 1.47
C GLY A 270 -8.87 26.59 1.12
N ASN A 271 -7.64 26.38 1.59
CA ASN A 271 -6.51 27.28 1.39
C ASN A 271 -5.91 27.14 -0.03
N ASN A 272 -5.34 28.25 -0.54
CA ASN A 272 -4.62 28.28 -1.82
C ASN A 272 -5.42 27.75 -3.03
N CYS A 273 -6.73 27.83 -2.98
CA CYS A 273 -7.59 27.44 -4.09
C CYS A 273 -7.60 28.48 -5.19
N SER A 274 -7.85 28.05 -6.42
CA SER A 274 -7.99 28.94 -7.58
C SER A 274 -9.27 28.63 -8.32
N ILE A 275 -10.22 29.57 -8.33
CA ILE A 275 -11.51 29.43 -9.01
C ILE A 275 -11.48 30.31 -10.25
N GLY A 276 -11.55 29.69 -11.43
CA GLY A 276 -11.37 30.30 -12.74
C GLY A 276 -12.59 31.06 -13.25
N PRO A 277 -12.42 31.77 -14.42
CA PRO A 277 -13.48 32.55 -15.04
C PRO A 277 -14.76 31.74 -15.31
N GLY A 278 -15.90 32.30 -14.89
CA GLY A 278 -17.21 31.68 -15.10
C GLY A 278 -17.44 30.35 -14.39
N ALA A 279 -16.53 29.92 -13.52
CA ALA A 279 -16.72 28.74 -12.73
C ALA A 279 -17.82 28.94 -11.67
N ALA A 280 -18.57 27.86 -11.37
CA ALA A 280 -19.65 27.89 -10.40
C ALA A 280 -19.40 26.90 -9.27
N ILE A 281 -19.31 27.39 -8.04
CA ILE A 281 -19.32 26.61 -6.80
C ILE A 281 -20.72 26.73 -6.20
N GLY A 282 -21.50 25.66 -6.29
CA GLY A 282 -22.86 25.63 -5.78
C GLY A 282 -22.92 25.33 -4.28
N SER A 283 -24.12 25.41 -3.74
CA SER A 283 -24.41 25.13 -2.33
C SER A 283 -23.95 23.72 -1.90
N TYR A 284 -23.71 23.57 -0.60
CA TYR A 284 -23.25 22.32 0.02
C TYR A 284 -21.98 21.75 -0.64
N THR A 285 -21.06 22.63 -1.00
CA THR A 285 -19.77 22.25 -1.60
C THR A 285 -18.62 22.53 -0.65
N THR A 286 -17.79 21.53 -0.44
CA THR A 286 -16.52 21.65 0.28
C THR A 286 -15.36 21.41 -0.68
N LEU A 287 -14.45 22.37 -0.80
CA LEU A 287 -13.18 22.24 -1.50
C LEU A 287 -12.05 22.13 -0.47
N GLY A 288 -11.20 21.14 -0.60
CA GLY A 288 -9.96 21.00 0.16
C GLY A 288 -8.91 22.07 -0.19
N ASP A 289 -7.70 21.90 0.30
CA ASP A 289 -6.61 22.81 0.03
C ASP A 289 -6.00 22.61 -1.37
N ASN A 290 -5.45 23.67 -1.97
CA ASN A 290 -4.80 23.66 -3.28
C ASN A 290 -5.69 23.16 -4.44
N VAL A 291 -7.00 23.27 -4.34
CA VAL A 291 -7.93 22.87 -5.40
C VAL A 291 -7.95 23.92 -6.50
N ARG A 292 -7.87 23.48 -7.74
CA ARG A 292 -8.01 24.35 -8.92
C ARG A 292 -9.27 24.00 -9.68
N VAL A 293 -10.20 24.94 -9.76
CA VAL A 293 -11.41 24.84 -10.57
C VAL A 293 -11.23 25.73 -11.79
N ALA A 294 -11.17 25.14 -12.97
CA ALA A 294 -10.90 25.83 -14.22
C ALA A 294 -12.16 26.49 -14.79
N ASP A 295 -12.00 27.17 -15.92
CA ASP A 295 -13.02 28.00 -16.57
C ASP A 295 -14.34 27.27 -16.81
N ALA A 296 -15.45 27.88 -16.44
CA ALA A 296 -16.81 27.38 -16.63
C ALA A 296 -17.07 25.96 -16.04
N ALA A 297 -16.23 25.50 -15.11
CA ALA A 297 -16.48 24.26 -14.40
C ALA A 297 -17.53 24.47 -13.30
N GLU A 298 -18.32 23.42 -13.01
CA GLU A 298 -19.40 23.45 -12.01
C GLU A 298 -19.15 22.38 -10.94
N VAL A 299 -19.21 22.77 -9.67
CA VAL A 299 -19.12 21.85 -8.52
C VAL A 299 -20.27 22.16 -7.57
N ARG A 300 -21.16 21.19 -7.31
CA ARG A 300 -22.35 21.38 -6.45
C ARG A 300 -22.57 20.17 -5.55
N HIS A 301 -23.04 20.38 -4.31
CA HIS A 301 -23.38 19.32 -3.34
C HIS A 301 -22.28 18.27 -3.20
N SER A 302 -21.01 18.66 -3.29
CA SER A 302 -19.88 17.75 -3.46
C SER A 302 -18.73 18.10 -2.53
N THR A 303 -17.96 17.06 -2.18
CA THR A 303 -16.71 17.24 -1.44
C THR A 303 -15.54 16.90 -2.35
N ILE A 304 -14.61 17.85 -2.54
CA ILE A 304 -13.39 17.72 -3.32
C ILE A 304 -12.19 17.75 -2.36
N GLY A 305 -11.40 16.69 -2.33
CA GLY A 305 -10.19 16.60 -1.50
C GLY A 305 -9.06 17.51 -1.98
N ASP A 306 -7.98 17.53 -1.21
CA ASP A 306 -6.82 18.38 -1.45
C ASP A 306 -6.11 18.09 -2.79
N ASN A 307 -5.44 19.12 -3.33
CA ASN A 307 -4.60 19.00 -4.53
C ASN A 307 -5.33 18.49 -5.78
N CYS A 308 -6.63 18.72 -5.89
CA CYS A 308 -7.43 18.30 -7.03
C CYS A 308 -7.48 19.36 -8.13
N TYR A 309 -7.61 18.89 -9.35
CA TYR A 309 -7.87 19.71 -10.52
C TYR A 309 -9.23 19.40 -11.14
N VAL A 310 -10.09 20.38 -11.25
CA VAL A 310 -11.40 20.31 -11.94
C VAL A 310 -11.28 21.09 -13.24
N GLY A 311 -11.20 20.38 -14.36
CA GLY A 311 -10.91 20.92 -15.68
C GLY A 311 -12.04 21.77 -16.25
N ALA A 312 -11.70 22.58 -17.29
CA ALA A 312 -12.64 23.50 -17.88
C ALA A 312 -13.93 22.81 -18.36
N GLY A 313 -15.10 23.38 -17.96
CA GLY A 313 -16.41 22.84 -18.29
C GLY A 313 -16.73 21.47 -17.67
N ALA A 314 -15.93 20.98 -16.73
CA ALA A 314 -16.25 19.76 -15.98
C ALA A 314 -17.42 20.02 -15.03
N ARG A 315 -18.20 18.97 -14.73
CA ARG A 315 -19.35 19.03 -13.83
C ARG A 315 -19.24 17.95 -12.76
N VAL A 316 -19.36 18.39 -11.51
CA VAL A 316 -19.32 17.51 -10.34
C VAL A 316 -20.57 17.81 -9.50
N GLU A 317 -21.45 16.82 -9.36
CA GLU A 317 -22.70 16.98 -8.63
C GLU A 317 -22.90 15.80 -7.67
N GLY A 318 -23.14 16.12 -6.39
CA GLY A 318 -23.45 15.12 -5.36
C GLY A 318 -22.39 14.04 -5.19
N ALA A 319 -21.10 14.35 -5.48
CA ALA A 319 -20.02 13.39 -5.53
C ALA A 319 -18.96 13.63 -4.44
N VAL A 320 -18.21 12.59 -4.11
CA VAL A 320 -17.05 12.69 -3.23
C VAL A 320 -15.79 12.38 -4.04
N VAL A 321 -14.85 13.30 -4.06
CA VAL A 321 -13.59 13.19 -4.78
C VAL A 321 -12.44 13.18 -3.76
N GLY A 322 -11.68 12.09 -3.73
CA GLY A 322 -10.48 11.95 -2.90
C GLY A 322 -9.38 12.93 -3.31
N ARG A 323 -8.33 13.01 -2.52
CA ARG A 323 -7.20 13.92 -2.77
C ARG A 323 -6.46 13.58 -4.07
N ALA A 324 -5.77 14.60 -4.63
CA ALA A 324 -4.88 14.47 -5.79
C ALA A 324 -5.56 13.90 -7.06
N CYS A 325 -6.86 14.13 -7.24
CA CYS A 325 -7.59 13.71 -8.42
C CYS A 325 -7.52 14.77 -9.54
N ASP A 326 -7.51 14.30 -10.78
CA ASP A 326 -7.44 15.11 -11.98
C ASP A 326 -8.68 14.86 -12.86
N LEU A 327 -9.61 15.78 -12.84
CA LEU A 327 -10.80 15.74 -13.68
C LEU A 327 -10.54 16.59 -14.92
N ARG A 328 -10.41 15.96 -16.07
CA ARG A 328 -10.08 16.64 -17.32
C ARG A 328 -11.27 17.42 -17.88
N ARG A 329 -11.01 18.23 -18.92
CA ARG A 329 -12.00 19.09 -19.58
C ARG A 329 -13.30 18.35 -19.87
N GLY A 330 -14.44 18.90 -19.44
CA GLY A 330 -15.76 18.38 -19.69
C GLY A 330 -16.08 17.04 -19.00
N ALA A 331 -15.24 16.56 -18.08
CA ALA A 331 -15.54 15.35 -17.29
C ALA A 331 -16.80 15.56 -16.43
N ARG A 332 -17.56 14.48 -16.22
CA ARG A 332 -18.82 14.54 -15.44
C ARG A 332 -18.81 13.49 -14.33
N LEU A 333 -19.16 13.91 -13.12
CA LEU A 333 -19.44 13.02 -12.00
C LEU A 333 -20.90 13.21 -11.59
N GLU A 334 -21.66 12.13 -11.60
CA GLU A 334 -23.08 12.12 -11.18
C GLU A 334 -23.24 11.90 -9.67
N PRO A 335 -24.43 12.17 -9.11
CA PRO A 335 -24.69 12.03 -7.68
C PRO A 335 -24.36 10.64 -7.12
N GLY A 336 -23.71 10.62 -5.97
CA GLY A 336 -23.27 9.38 -5.31
C GLY A 336 -21.99 8.77 -5.91
N ALA A 337 -21.40 9.36 -6.95
CA ALA A 337 -20.10 8.94 -7.46
C ALA A 337 -19.01 9.21 -6.43
N VAL A 338 -18.09 8.24 -6.23
CA VAL A 338 -16.98 8.34 -5.29
C VAL A 338 -15.67 8.03 -5.98
N LEU A 339 -14.75 8.97 -5.99
CA LEU A 339 -13.38 8.75 -6.45
C LEU A 339 -12.45 8.57 -5.26
N GLY A 340 -11.66 7.51 -5.27
CA GLY A 340 -10.51 7.36 -4.39
C GLY A 340 -9.40 8.35 -4.72
N GLU A 341 -8.31 8.27 -3.99
CA GLU A 341 -7.14 9.11 -4.17
C GLU A 341 -6.48 8.93 -5.54
N SER A 342 -5.90 10.03 -6.10
CA SER A 342 -5.05 10.00 -7.30
C SER A 342 -5.73 9.37 -8.54
N CYS A 343 -7.03 9.59 -8.71
CA CYS A 343 -7.75 9.16 -9.90
C CYS A 343 -7.64 10.21 -11.01
N LEU A 344 -7.51 9.73 -12.26
CA LEU A 344 -7.56 10.57 -13.45
C LEU A 344 -8.84 10.26 -14.23
N ILE A 345 -9.69 11.27 -14.42
CA ILE A 345 -10.90 11.16 -15.23
C ILE A 345 -10.65 11.91 -16.55
N GLY A 346 -10.62 11.18 -17.65
CA GLY A 346 -10.31 11.68 -18.99
C GLY A 346 -11.29 12.74 -19.50
N ALA A 347 -10.86 13.50 -20.52
CA ALA A 347 -11.67 14.56 -21.07
C ALA A 347 -13.02 14.04 -21.61
N GLY A 348 -14.13 14.67 -21.19
CA GLY A 348 -15.48 14.25 -21.59
C GLY A 348 -15.92 12.88 -21.07
N ALA A 349 -15.18 12.26 -20.18
CA ALA A 349 -15.60 11.03 -19.53
C ALA A 349 -16.71 11.27 -18.53
N GLU A 350 -17.57 10.29 -18.31
CA GLU A 350 -18.75 10.37 -17.45
C GLU A 350 -18.75 9.21 -16.46
N VAL A 351 -18.75 9.52 -15.15
CA VAL A 351 -18.90 8.55 -14.06
C VAL A 351 -20.33 8.64 -13.56
N ARG A 352 -21.07 7.55 -13.72
CA ARG A 352 -22.49 7.46 -13.40
C ARG A 352 -22.76 7.47 -11.90
N ALA A 353 -24.01 7.72 -11.56
CA ALA A 353 -24.50 7.78 -10.18
C ALA A 353 -24.16 6.51 -9.38
N GLY A 354 -23.66 6.70 -8.15
CA GLY A 354 -23.32 5.62 -7.24
C GLY A 354 -22.08 4.80 -7.60
N VAL A 355 -21.39 5.14 -8.68
CA VAL A 355 -20.18 4.43 -9.12
C VAL A 355 -18.99 4.78 -8.22
N LYS A 356 -18.23 3.77 -7.79
CA LYS A 356 -17.03 3.90 -6.98
C LYS A 356 -15.78 3.60 -7.84
N VAL A 357 -14.90 4.60 -7.96
CA VAL A 357 -13.60 4.46 -8.64
C VAL A 357 -12.51 4.39 -7.57
N TYR A 358 -11.84 3.25 -7.47
CA TYR A 358 -10.82 3.02 -6.45
C TYR A 358 -9.53 3.81 -6.73
N PRO A 359 -8.64 4.00 -5.74
CA PRO A 359 -7.44 4.82 -5.88
C PRO A 359 -6.56 4.43 -7.08
N PHE A 360 -5.87 5.43 -7.63
CA PHE A 360 -4.90 5.29 -8.73
C PHE A 360 -5.49 4.75 -10.03
N LYS A 361 -6.78 4.98 -10.29
CA LYS A 361 -7.44 4.55 -11.53
C LYS A 361 -7.46 5.67 -12.55
N THR A 362 -7.34 5.29 -13.80
CA THR A 362 -7.52 6.18 -14.94
C THR A 362 -8.77 5.78 -15.71
N VAL A 363 -9.64 6.74 -15.95
CA VAL A 363 -10.79 6.63 -16.86
C VAL A 363 -10.40 7.32 -18.17
N ASP A 364 -10.49 6.60 -19.28
CA ASP A 364 -10.12 7.11 -20.59
C ASP A 364 -11.04 8.26 -21.05
N ALA A 365 -10.53 9.12 -21.93
CA ALA A 365 -11.33 10.22 -22.49
C ALA A 365 -12.58 9.71 -23.21
N GLY A 366 -13.72 10.35 -22.93
CA GLY A 366 -15.02 10.00 -23.50
C GLY A 366 -15.62 8.67 -22.99
N ALA A 367 -15.00 8.02 -22.01
CA ALA A 367 -15.52 6.79 -21.45
C ALA A 367 -16.77 7.02 -20.59
N LEU A 368 -17.72 6.08 -20.69
CA LEU A 368 -18.89 6.02 -19.82
C LEU A 368 -18.69 4.91 -18.79
N VAL A 369 -18.55 5.30 -17.51
CA VAL A 369 -18.35 4.37 -16.40
C VAL A 369 -19.68 4.16 -15.67
N ASN A 370 -20.25 2.97 -15.83
CA ASN A 370 -21.55 2.59 -15.25
C ASN A 370 -21.44 1.49 -14.18
N SER A 371 -20.23 1.04 -13.87
CA SER A 371 -19.94 0.07 -12.81
C SER A 371 -18.69 0.47 -12.06
N SER A 372 -18.59 0.08 -10.79
CA SER A 372 -17.45 0.44 -9.95
C SER A 372 -16.15 -0.19 -10.43
N ILE A 373 -15.08 0.62 -10.47
CA ILE A 373 -13.74 0.20 -10.92
C ILE A 373 -12.92 -0.15 -9.67
N VAL A 374 -12.85 -1.44 -9.35
CA VAL A 374 -12.11 -1.94 -8.18
C VAL A 374 -10.79 -2.59 -8.59
N TRP A 375 -10.84 -3.53 -9.51
CA TRP A 375 -9.72 -4.39 -9.90
C TRP A 375 -9.23 -4.12 -11.34
N GLU A 376 -10.09 -3.64 -12.21
CA GLU A 376 -9.71 -3.36 -13.59
C GLU A 376 -8.77 -2.16 -13.67
N SER A 377 -7.53 -2.43 -14.00
CA SER A 377 -6.55 -1.41 -14.34
C SER A 377 -6.42 -1.30 -15.85
N LYS A 378 -7.40 -0.70 -16.52
CA LYS A 378 -7.07 0.01 -17.76
C LYS A 378 -6.46 1.34 -17.34
N GLY A 379 -5.14 1.29 -17.01
CA GLY A 379 -4.38 2.50 -16.70
C GLY A 379 -3.60 2.56 -15.38
N ALA A 380 -3.87 1.73 -14.37
CA ALA A 380 -2.90 1.56 -13.32
C ALA A 380 -1.85 0.57 -13.81
N ARG A 381 -0.68 1.02 -14.18
CA ARG A 381 0.48 0.14 -14.33
C ARG A 381 0.67 -0.54 -12.98
N SER A 382 0.41 -1.85 -12.90
CA SER A 382 1.02 -2.67 -11.85
C SER A 382 2.49 -2.27 -11.83
N LEU A 383 3.04 -1.93 -10.68
CA LEU A 383 4.46 -1.61 -10.59
C LEU A 383 5.29 -2.79 -11.09
N PHE A 384 4.84 -4.01 -10.75
CA PHE A 384 5.47 -5.24 -11.18
C PHE A 384 4.90 -5.73 -12.52
N GLY A 385 5.76 -5.85 -13.51
CA GLY A 385 5.54 -6.62 -14.72
C GLY A 385 6.01 -8.06 -14.54
N ARG A 386 6.07 -8.82 -15.66
CA ARG A 386 6.54 -10.21 -15.68
C ARG A 386 7.95 -10.38 -15.11
N ASP A 387 8.84 -9.42 -15.39
CA ASP A 387 10.26 -9.51 -15.07
C ASP A 387 10.67 -8.55 -13.93
N GLY A 388 9.72 -8.02 -13.17
CA GLY A 388 9.96 -7.03 -12.12
C GLY A 388 9.40 -5.65 -12.45
N VAL A 389 9.91 -4.61 -11.82
CA VAL A 389 9.49 -3.22 -12.09
C VAL A 389 10.33 -2.68 -13.24
N ARG A 390 9.70 -2.46 -14.39
CA ARG A 390 10.35 -2.04 -15.64
C ARG A 390 9.84 -0.68 -16.11
N GLY A 391 10.74 0.16 -16.63
CA GLY A 391 10.41 1.43 -17.27
C GLY A 391 11.61 2.13 -17.87
N ILE A 392 11.38 3.23 -18.58
CA ILE A 392 12.45 4.05 -19.19
C ILE A 392 13.30 4.65 -18.06
N ALA A 393 14.61 4.46 -18.20
CA ALA A 393 15.59 4.91 -17.22
C ALA A 393 15.53 6.43 -17.01
N ASN A 394 15.49 6.87 -15.76
CA ASN A 394 15.42 8.26 -15.33
C ASN A 394 14.19 9.06 -15.81
N VAL A 395 13.21 8.36 -16.40
CA VAL A 395 11.90 8.90 -16.78
C VAL A 395 10.82 8.20 -15.94
N ASP A 396 10.56 6.92 -16.24
CA ASP A 396 9.60 6.12 -15.47
C ASP A 396 10.24 5.62 -14.16
N ILE A 397 11.48 5.12 -14.24
CA ILE A 397 12.26 4.64 -13.09
C ILE A 397 13.39 5.62 -12.80
N ASN A 398 13.12 6.53 -11.91
CA ASN A 398 14.05 7.53 -11.39
C ASN A 398 14.56 7.17 -9.98
N PRO A 399 15.55 7.88 -9.43
CA PRO A 399 16.08 7.62 -8.09
C PRO A 399 15.03 7.72 -6.97
N GLU A 400 14.07 8.65 -7.08
CA GLU A 400 13.01 8.80 -6.08
C GLU A 400 12.12 7.56 -6.02
N LEU A 401 11.65 7.07 -7.17
CA LEU A 401 10.87 5.83 -7.24
C LEU A 401 11.70 4.66 -6.69
N ALA A 402 12.97 4.54 -7.04
CA ALA A 402 13.84 3.46 -6.59
C ALA A 402 14.01 3.45 -5.05
N VAL A 403 14.16 4.63 -4.42
CA VAL A 403 14.19 4.78 -2.95
C VAL A 403 12.87 4.32 -2.35
N ARG A 404 11.73 4.87 -2.80
CA ARG A 404 10.41 4.57 -2.24
C ARG A 404 10.02 3.10 -2.44
N LEU A 405 10.33 2.53 -3.59
CA LEU A 405 10.05 1.13 -3.91
C LEU A 405 10.85 0.17 -3.02
N SER A 406 12.14 0.46 -2.80
CA SER A 406 12.97 -0.34 -1.90
C SER A 406 12.56 -0.18 -0.44
N MET A 407 12.20 1.02 0.01
CA MET A 407 11.61 1.23 1.35
C MET A 407 10.34 0.38 1.54
N ALA A 408 9.45 0.35 0.53
CA ALA A 408 8.25 -0.46 0.55
C ALA A 408 8.57 -1.95 0.67
N TRP A 409 9.49 -2.44 -0.17
CA TRP A 409 9.89 -3.85 -0.16
C TRP A 409 10.47 -4.28 1.19
N VAL A 410 11.51 -3.60 1.69
CA VAL A 410 12.18 -4.03 2.92
C VAL A 410 11.39 -3.70 4.20
N SER A 411 10.37 -2.81 4.13
CA SER A 411 9.42 -2.65 5.24
C SER A 411 8.56 -3.90 5.47
N THR A 412 8.50 -4.81 4.49
CA THR A 412 7.87 -6.13 4.67
C THR A 412 8.75 -7.12 5.45
N LEU A 413 10.03 -6.80 5.63
CA LEU A 413 11.02 -7.60 6.34
C LEU A 413 11.21 -7.11 7.79
N GLY A 414 11.75 -7.95 8.66
CA GLY A 414 12.06 -7.57 10.06
C GLY A 414 13.15 -6.49 10.17
N ARG A 415 13.16 -5.74 11.27
CA ARG A 415 14.26 -4.81 11.59
C ARG A 415 15.59 -5.56 11.73
N GLY A 416 16.69 -4.92 11.35
CA GLY A 416 18.02 -5.51 11.42
C GLY A 416 18.25 -6.67 10.46
N SER A 417 17.30 -6.95 9.56
CA SER A 417 17.49 -7.91 8.47
C SER A 417 18.61 -7.44 7.55
N SER A 418 19.25 -8.39 6.85
CA SER A 418 20.16 -8.11 5.75
C SER A 418 19.55 -8.55 4.43
N VAL A 419 19.78 -7.77 3.39
CA VAL A 419 19.42 -8.08 2.00
C VAL A 419 20.63 -7.96 1.09
N THR A 420 20.60 -8.64 -0.05
CA THR A 420 21.67 -8.61 -1.05
C THR A 420 21.31 -7.67 -2.20
N ALA A 421 22.21 -6.80 -2.62
CA ALA A 421 22.05 -5.94 -3.79
C ALA A 421 23.07 -6.25 -4.88
N SER A 422 22.65 -6.22 -6.14
CA SER A 422 23.54 -6.34 -7.29
C SER A 422 23.09 -5.47 -8.48
N ARG A 423 23.93 -5.35 -9.48
CA ARG A 423 23.66 -4.64 -10.72
C ARG A 423 24.39 -5.24 -11.90
N ASP A 424 24.03 -4.81 -13.10
CA ASP A 424 24.85 -4.95 -14.28
C ASP A 424 25.97 -3.90 -14.33
N THR A 425 26.67 -3.83 -15.46
CA THR A 425 27.82 -2.94 -15.65
C THR A 425 27.43 -1.49 -15.99
N SER A 426 26.17 -1.21 -16.29
CA SER A 426 25.71 0.09 -16.78
C SER A 426 25.82 1.20 -15.73
N ARG A 427 25.97 2.45 -16.22
CA ARG A 427 25.97 3.65 -15.35
C ARG A 427 24.61 3.88 -14.72
N THR A 428 23.53 3.59 -15.45
CA THR A 428 22.15 3.73 -15.00
C THR A 428 21.85 2.80 -13.83
N ALA A 429 22.18 1.50 -13.98
CA ALA A 429 21.99 0.53 -12.91
C ALA A 429 22.83 0.88 -11.67
N ARG A 430 24.04 1.42 -11.85
CA ARG A 430 24.87 1.91 -10.74
C ARG A 430 24.21 3.04 -9.96
N MET A 431 23.61 4.01 -10.66
CA MET A 431 22.91 5.13 -10.04
C MET A 431 21.67 4.65 -9.26
N LEU A 432 20.83 3.86 -9.91
CA LEU A 432 19.57 3.40 -9.31
C LEU A 432 19.80 2.40 -8.18
N LYS A 433 20.81 1.49 -8.29
CA LYS A 433 21.16 0.61 -7.18
C LYS A 433 21.55 1.39 -5.92
N ARG A 434 22.29 2.49 -6.06
CA ARG A 434 22.61 3.37 -4.91
C ARG A 434 21.36 3.93 -4.26
N ALA A 435 20.39 4.37 -5.06
CA ALA A 435 19.09 4.83 -4.55
C ALA A 435 18.33 3.71 -3.81
N VAL A 436 18.32 2.50 -4.39
CA VAL A 436 17.75 1.31 -3.74
C VAL A 436 18.39 1.04 -2.38
N MET A 437 19.73 1.06 -2.29
CA MET A 437 20.43 0.81 -1.03
C MET A 437 20.11 1.87 0.03
N VAL A 438 20.06 3.16 -0.36
CA VAL A 438 19.64 4.25 0.53
C VAL A 438 18.24 3.99 1.08
N GLY A 439 17.29 3.57 0.23
CA GLY A 439 15.95 3.22 0.68
C GLY A 439 15.92 2.06 1.67
N CYS A 440 16.72 1.02 1.45
CA CYS A 440 16.84 -0.10 2.39
C CYS A 440 17.39 0.36 3.76
N ASN A 441 18.47 1.13 3.76
CA ASN A 441 19.10 1.61 4.98
C ASN A 441 18.18 2.56 5.76
N ALA A 442 17.40 3.40 5.07
CA ALA A 442 16.49 4.37 5.69
C ALA A 442 15.39 3.73 6.56
N VAL A 443 15.11 2.44 6.38
CA VAL A 443 14.13 1.68 7.16
C VAL A 443 14.76 0.61 8.08
N GLY A 444 16.09 0.70 8.30
CA GLY A 444 16.80 -0.16 9.24
C GLY A 444 17.12 -1.56 8.74
N VAL A 445 17.40 -1.69 7.44
CA VAL A 445 17.81 -2.96 6.81
C VAL A 445 19.23 -2.82 6.25
N ASN A 446 20.10 -3.78 6.57
CA ASN A 446 21.48 -3.83 6.09
C ASN A 446 21.54 -4.34 4.65
N VAL A 447 22.50 -3.86 3.88
CA VAL A 447 22.67 -4.25 2.48
C VAL A 447 24.05 -4.83 2.24
N GLY A 448 24.12 -6.09 1.81
CA GLY A 448 25.32 -6.71 1.26
C GLY A 448 25.42 -6.40 -0.24
N ASP A 449 26.31 -5.49 -0.61
CA ASP A 449 26.49 -5.05 -2.00
C ASP A 449 27.50 -5.92 -2.74
N LEU A 450 27.01 -6.74 -3.69
CA LEU A 450 27.84 -7.56 -4.59
C LEU A 450 28.42 -6.76 -5.77
N GLU A 451 28.10 -5.46 -5.85
CA GLU A 451 28.48 -4.62 -6.98
C GLU A 451 27.97 -5.18 -8.32
N VAL A 452 28.85 -5.48 -9.24
CA VAL A 452 28.51 -6.13 -10.52
C VAL A 452 28.50 -7.63 -10.33
N ALA A 453 27.34 -8.24 -10.43
CA ALA A 453 27.18 -9.69 -10.34
C ALA A 453 26.10 -10.17 -11.32
N THR A 454 26.21 -11.40 -11.80
CA THR A 454 25.14 -12.05 -12.56
C THR A 454 23.98 -12.44 -11.64
N VAL A 455 22.79 -12.62 -12.20
CA VAL A 455 21.62 -13.04 -11.42
C VAL A 455 21.85 -14.39 -10.72
N PRO A 456 22.42 -15.43 -11.38
CA PRO A 456 22.73 -16.69 -10.71
C PRO A 456 23.69 -16.54 -9.53
N VAL A 457 24.73 -15.70 -9.62
CA VAL A 457 25.65 -15.43 -8.50
C VAL A 457 24.89 -14.83 -7.32
N MET A 458 24.02 -13.87 -7.57
CA MET A 458 23.22 -13.23 -6.54
C MET A 458 22.26 -14.21 -5.88
N ARG A 459 21.51 -15.01 -6.65
CA ARG A 459 20.59 -16.04 -6.13
C ARG A 459 21.35 -17.07 -5.27
N HIS A 460 22.51 -17.49 -5.73
CA HIS A 460 23.39 -18.40 -4.97
C HIS A 460 23.83 -17.76 -3.64
N HIS A 461 24.25 -16.49 -3.67
CA HIS A 461 24.67 -15.79 -2.46
C HIS A 461 23.53 -15.65 -1.45
N ILE A 462 22.30 -15.28 -1.88
CA ILE A 462 21.14 -15.20 -1.01
C ILE A 462 20.89 -16.53 -0.31
N ARG A 463 20.86 -17.64 -1.05
CA ARG A 463 20.59 -18.98 -0.52
C ARG A 463 21.63 -19.51 0.47
N ASN A 464 22.89 -19.10 0.32
CA ASN A 464 24.01 -19.59 1.12
C ASN A 464 24.43 -18.64 2.25
N THR A 465 23.63 -17.56 2.48
CA THR A 465 23.88 -16.59 3.56
C THR A 465 22.63 -16.36 4.38
N SER A 466 22.71 -15.50 5.39
CA SER A 466 21.55 -15.07 6.20
C SER A 466 20.73 -13.97 5.54
N SER A 467 20.89 -13.73 4.25
CA SER A 467 20.16 -12.71 3.51
C SER A 467 18.67 -13.07 3.46
N ARG A 468 17.81 -12.10 3.78
CA ARG A 468 16.34 -12.28 3.77
C ARG A 468 15.71 -12.01 2.41
N GLY A 469 16.53 -11.78 1.40
CA GLY A 469 16.12 -11.53 0.04
C GLY A 469 17.16 -10.71 -0.71
N GLY A 470 16.84 -10.35 -1.94
CA GLY A 470 17.76 -9.57 -2.76
C GLY A 470 17.07 -8.65 -3.74
N VAL A 471 17.84 -7.70 -4.26
CA VAL A 471 17.40 -6.77 -5.29
C VAL A 471 18.49 -6.61 -6.35
N THR A 472 18.11 -6.67 -7.63
CA THR A 472 19.03 -6.37 -8.72
C THR A 472 18.49 -5.26 -9.60
N VAL A 473 19.38 -4.42 -10.12
CA VAL A 473 19.06 -3.34 -11.06
C VAL A 473 19.83 -3.57 -12.35
N ARG A 474 19.11 -3.67 -13.46
CA ARG A 474 19.69 -4.02 -14.76
C ARG A 474 19.03 -3.27 -15.89
N LEU A 475 19.75 -3.03 -16.99
CA LEU A 475 19.13 -2.64 -18.26
C LEU A 475 18.34 -3.83 -18.83
N ALA A 476 17.21 -3.54 -19.49
CA ALA A 476 16.47 -4.56 -20.20
C ALA A 476 17.27 -5.01 -21.44
N ALA A 477 17.43 -6.32 -21.63
CA ALA A 477 18.23 -6.87 -22.72
C ALA A 477 17.64 -6.55 -24.11
N ASP A 478 16.32 -6.40 -24.20
CA ASP A 478 15.56 -6.11 -25.41
C ASP A 478 15.39 -4.59 -25.67
N ASP A 479 15.56 -3.75 -24.63
CA ASP A 479 15.45 -2.30 -24.74
C ASP A 479 16.47 -1.60 -23.84
N PRO A 480 17.61 -1.15 -24.37
CA PRO A 480 18.66 -0.53 -23.58
C PRO A 480 18.31 0.85 -22.99
N GLN A 481 17.16 1.43 -23.32
CA GLN A 481 16.64 2.63 -22.66
C GLN A 481 15.84 2.29 -21.41
N SER A 482 15.37 1.05 -21.28
CA SER A 482 14.62 0.58 -20.13
C SER A 482 15.52 -0.05 -19.08
N VAL A 483 15.14 0.12 -17.82
CA VAL A 483 15.75 -0.51 -16.66
C VAL A 483 14.73 -1.41 -15.97
N ILE A 484 15.22 -2.47 -15.35
CA ILE A 484 14.43 -3.42 -14.58
C ILE A 484 14.99 -3.46 -13.15
N ILE A 485 14.11 -3.33 -12.16
CA ILE A 485 14.39 -3.60 -10.74
C ILE A 485 13.67 -4.90 -10.38
N ARG A 486 14.42 -5.94 -10.02
CA ARG A 486 13.89 -7.25 -9.62
C ARG A 486 14.17 -7.51 -8.16
N PHE A 487 13.21 -8.11 -7.48
CA PHE A 487 13.29 -8.47 -6.08
C PHE A 487 13.21 -9.99 -5.91
N PHE A 488 13.97 -10.51 -4.97
CA PHE A 488 14.07 -11.95 -4.67
C PHE A 488 13.75 -12.19 -3.20
N ASP A 489 13.20 -13.37 -2.93
CA ASP A 489 12.95 -13.86 -1.57
C ASP A 489 14.22 -14.44 -0.91
N ALA A 490 14.07 -15.02 0.28
CA ALA A 490 15.18 -15.63 1.03
C ALA A 490 15.73 -16.92 0.39
N GLU A 491 14.97 -17.55 -0.48
CA GLU A 491 15.34 -18.73 -1.26
C GLU A 491 16.01 -18.35 -2.59
N GLY A 492 16.14 -17.06 -2.88
CA GLY A 492 16.71 -16.54 -4.13
C GLY A 492 15.76 -16.69 -5.32
N LEU A 493 14.48 -16.91 -5.10
CA LEU A 493 13.45 -16.93 -6.12
C LEU A 493 12.88 -15.51 -6.35
N ASP A 494 12.36 -15.25 -7.54
CA ASP A 494 11.63 -14.01 -7.76
C ASP A 494 10.44 -13.91 -6.82
N LEU A 495 10.12 -12.70 -6.33
CA LEU A 495 8.95 -12.49 -5.49
C LEU A 495 7.70 -13.01 -6.20
N ASP A 496 6.95 -13.85 -5.51
CA ASP A 496 5.65 -14.33 -5.96
C ASP A 496 4.63 -13.18 -6.06
N GLU A 497 3.49 -13.43 -6.69
CA GLU A 497 2.44 -12.42 -6.83
C GLU A 497 1.96 -11.87 -5.46
N SER A 498 1.96 -12.69 -4.42
CA SER A 498 1.55 -12.27 -3.07
C SER A 498 2.54 -11.26 -2.50
N GLY A 499 3.84 -11.56 -2.62
CA GLY A 499 4.93 -10.66 -2.24
C GLY A 499 4.90 -9.36 -3.03
N GLN A 500 4.73 -9.43 -4.35
CA GLN A 500 4.63 -8.26 -5.23
C GLN A 500 3.46 -7.36 -4.81
N ARG A 501 2.25 -7.91 -4.60
CA ARG A 501 1.07 -7.16 -4.15
C ARG A 501 1.28 -6.53 -2.76
N LYS A 502 2.05 -7.19 -1.88
CA LYS A 502 2.39 -6.64 -0.56
C LYS A 502 3.29 -5.41 -0.71
N VAL A 503 4.31 -5.49 -1.55
CA VAL A 503 5.20 -4.36 -1.85
C VAL A 503 4.44 -3.20 -2.50
N GLU A 504 3.61 -3.47 -3.50
CA GLU A 504 2.77 -2.45 -4.16
C GLU A 504 1.85 -1.73 -3.16
N ARG A 505 1.22 -2.47 -2.27
CA ARG A 505 0.37 -1.91 -1.22
C ARG A 505 1.15 -0.98 -0.30
N MET A 506 2.33 -1.43 0.16
CA MET A 506 3.20 -0.61 1.01
C MET A 506 3.67 0.65 0.27
N TYR A 507 4.02 0.52 -1.01
CA TYR A 507 4.45 1.63 -1.87
C TYR A 507 3.34 2.69 -2.04
N HIS A 508 2.14 2.26 -2.40
CA HIS A 508 1.01 3.17 -2.65
C HIS A 508 0.46 3.82 -1.37
N ARG A 509 0.57 3.14 -0.23
CA ARG A 509 0.14 3.68 1.06
C ARG A 509 1.20 4.53 1.75
N GLU A 510 2.43 4.57 1.23
CA GLU A 510 3.59 5.22 1.86
C GLU A 510 3.83 4.75 3.31
N GLU A 511 3.41 3.53 3.64
CA GLU A 511 3.58 2.92 4.96
C GLU A 511 5.01 2.43 5.18
N PHE A 512 5.99 3.34 5.03
CA PHE A 512 7.39 3.00 5.24
C PHE A 512 7.71 3.04 6.73
N ARG A 513 8.35 1.98 7.19
CA ARG A 513 8.88 1.96 8.55
C ARG A 513 9.90 3.09 8.71
N ARG A 514 9.82 3.83 9.83
CA ARG A 514 10.81 4.83 10.20
C ARG A 514 11.67 4.30 11.33
N VAL A 515 12.96 4.61 11.29
CA VAL A 515 13.94 4.22 12.32
C VAL A 515 14.74 5.43 12.76
N LEU A 516 15.22 5.41 14.00
CA LEU A 516 16.09 6.46 14.54
C LEU A 516 17.54 6.27 14.05
N ALA A 517 18.37 7.29 14.19
CA ALA A 517 19.75 7.28 13.72
C ALA A 517 20.57 6.04 14.12
N PRO A 518 20.47 5.49 15.34
CA PRO A 518 21.20 4.27 15.71
C PRO A 518 20.70 2.99 15.03
N GLU A 519 19.52 3.02 14.44
CA GLU A 519 18.86 1.86 13.81
C GLU A 519 18.95 1.88 12.27
N ILE A 520 19.56 2.93 11.69
CA ILE A 520 19.79 3.03 10.25
C ILE A 520 20.66 1.85 9.81
N GLY A 521 20.25 1.20 8.69
CA GLY A 521 20.99 0.05 8.15
C GLY A 521 22.35 0.43 7.60
N ASP A 522 23.26 -0.53 7.56
CA ASP A 522 24.63 -0.39 7.07
C ASP A 522 24.76 -1.05 5.68
N ILE A 523 25.88 -0.76 5.00
CA ILE A 523 26.26 -1.36 3.74
C ILE A 523 27.58 -2.08 3.93
N ASP A 524 27.62 -3.36 3.63
CA ASP A 524 28.82 -4.17 3.57
C ASP A 524 29.06 -4.69 2.13
N PHE A 525 30.28 -5.14 1.86
CA PHE A 525 30.69 -5.66 0.56
C PHE A 525 31.12 -7.11 0.73
N PRO A 526 30.21 -8.09 0.54
CA PRO A 526 30.52 -9.50 0.70
C PRO A 526 31.66 -9.92 -0.23
N ALA A 527 32.74 -10.42 0.36
CA ALA A 527 33.88 -10.89 -0.41
C ALA A 527 33.62 -12.30 -0.97
N ARG A 528 34.20 -12.59 -2.14
CA ARG A 528 34.27 -13.94 -2.74
C ARG A 528 32.95 -14.58 -3.16
N ALA A 529 31.89 -13.80 -3.39
CA ALA A 529 30.62 -14.35 -3.87
C ALA A 529 30.75 -15.05 -5.23
N VAL A 530 31.53 -14.47 -6.15
CA VAL A 530 31.81 -15.06 -7.47
C VAL A 530 32.64 -16.32 -7.34
N GLU A 531 33.67 -16.33 -6.49
CA GLU A 531 34.55 -17.49 -6.28
C GLU A 531 33.77 -18.66 -5.63
N GLN A 532 32.89 -18.40 -4.67
CA GLN A 532 32.05 -19.43 -4.06
C GLN A 532 31.09 -20.02 -5.09
N TYR A 533 30.37 -19.17 -5.83
CA TYR A 533 29.51 -19.63 -6.93
C TYR A 533 30.28 -20.49 -7.94
N THR A 534 31.47 -20.03 -8.35
CA THR A 534 32.32 -20.75 -9.29
C THR A 534 32.78 -22.10 -8.75
N ALA A 535 33.12 -22.16 -7.46
CA ALA A 535 33.55 -23.42 -6.83
C ALA A 535 32.39 -24.43 -6.75
N ASP A 536 31.21 -23.98 -6.36
CA ASP A 536 30.05 -24.83 -6.25
C ASP A 536 29.55 -25.32 -7.62
N LEU A 537 29.51 -24.43 -8.62
CA LEU A 537 29.15 -24.79 -9.98
C LEU A 537 30.13 -25.84 -10.57
N VAL A 538 31.44 -25.61 -10.42
CA VAL A 538 32.48 -26.57 -10.89
C VAL A 538 32.37 -27.88 -10.12
N SER A 539 32.07 -27.88 -8.83
CA SER A 539 31.92 -29.12 -8.04
C SER A 539 30.70 -29.93 -8.51
N THR A 540 29.62 -29.26 -8.88
CA THR A 540 28.41 -29.92 -9.41
C THR A 540 28.70 -30.63 -10.73
N VAL A 541 29.41 -29.94 -11.64
CA VAL A 541 29.82 -30.54 -12.94
C VAL A 541 30.83 -31.69 -12.76
N ARG A 542 31.76 -31.57 -11.81
CA ARG A 542 32.81 -32.58 -11.56
C ARG A 542 32.33 -33.82 -10.83
N SER A 543 31.18 -33.76 -10.21
CA SER A 543 30.59 -34.93 -9.50
C SER A 543 30.06 -36.01 -10.46
N SER A 544 29.94 -35.71 -11.77
CA SER A 544 29.63 -36.71 -12.79
C SER A 544 30.93 -37.43 -13.25
N ASP A 545 30.88 -38.76 -13.35
CA ASP A 545 32.00 -39.61 -13.74
C ASP A 545 32.49 -39.39 -15.20
N ASP A 546 31.66 -38.75 -16.03
CA ASP A 546 31.97 -38.41 -17.42
C ASP A 546 32.60 -37.02 -17.54
N ARG A 547 33.91 -36.92 -17.52
CA ARG A 547 34.61 -35.68 -17.83
C ARG A 547 34.70 -35.50 -19.36
N PRO A 548 34.18 -34.39 -19.91
CA PRO A 548 34.39 -34.09 -21.30
C PRO A 548 35.83 -33.59 -21.50
N THR A 549 36.79 -34.51 -21.67
CA THR A 549 38.14 -34.14 -22.06
C THR A 549 38.17 -33.79 -23.55
N GLY A 550 38.65 -32.58 -23.89
CA GLY A 550 38.77 -32.13 -25.26
C GLY A 550 37.49 -31.63 -25.91
N PHE A 551 36.47 -31.31 -25.14
CA PHE A 551 35.24 -30.71 -25.66
C PHE A 551 35.45 -29.27 -26.12
N LYS A 552 35.15 -29.01 -27.40
CA LYS A 552 35.29 -27.69 -28.01
C LYS A 552 33.98 -26.94 -28.03
N LEU A 553 33.99 -25.73 -27.49
CA LEU A 553 32.81 -24.88 -27.34
C LEU A 553 33.05 -23.48 -27.89
N VAL A 554 32.08 -22.93 -28.63
CA VAL A 554 32.01 -21.49 -28.94
C VAL A 554 31.04 -20.86 -28.00
N LEU A 555 31.47 -19.86 -27.21
CA LEU A 555 30.64 -19.21 -26.20
C LEU A 555 30.61 -17.69 -26.41
N ASP A 556 29.42 -17.12 -26.70
CA ASP A 556 29.21 -15.67 -26.76
C ASP A 556 28.68 -15.18 -25.38
N LEU A 557 29.42 -14.27 -24.75
CA LEU A 557 29.09 -13.66 -23.45
C LEU A 557 28.26 -12.37 -23.58
N SER A 558 27.85 -12.02 -24.79
CA SER A 558 26.91 -10.91 -25.08
C SER A 558 27.32 -9.57 -24.44
N TYR A 559 28.59 -9.30 -24.25
CA TYR A 559 29.12 -8.14 -23.51
C TYR A 559 28.55 -7.96 -22.10
N GLY A 560 28.00 -9.02 -21.50
CA GLY A 560 27.30 -9.02 -20.25
C GLY A 560 28.16 -9.29 -19.02
N SER A 561 27.49 -9.35 -17.86
CA SER A 561 28.12 -9.66 -16.56
C SER A 561 28.72 -11.08 -16.50
N ALA A 562 28.34 -11.97 -17.43
CA ALA A 562 28.93 -13.30 -17.61
C ALA A 562 30.45 -13.28 -17.75
N SER A 563 31.01 -12.21 -18.33
CA SER A 563 32.46 -12.03 -18.52
C SER A 563 33.27 -11.97 -17.20
N PHE A 564 32.61 -11.69 -16.05
CA PHE A 564 33.27 -11.73 -14.74
C PHE A 564 33.26 -13.13 -14.09
N VAL A 565 32.41 -14.04 -14.55
CA VAL A 565 32.19 -15.36 -13.95
C VAL A 565 32.72 -16.49 -14.82
N MET A 566 32.32 -16.51 -16.10
CA MET A 566 32.56 -17.62 -17.02
C MET A 566 34.06 -17.96 -17.25
N PRO A 567 34.98 -16.99 -17.37
CA PRO A 567 36.41 -17.33 -17.52
C PRO A 567 36.96 -18.17 -16.37
N ASN A 568 36.51 -17.89 -15.12
CA ASN A 568 36.91 -18.66 -13.94
C ASN A 568 36.29 -20.06 -13.92
N VAL A 569 35.08 -20.24 -14.42
CA VAL A 569 34.41 -21.53 -14.52
C VAL A 569 35.12 -22.38 -15.61
N LEU A 570 35.25 -21.81 -16.81
CA LEU A 570 35.79 -22.51 -17.96
C LEU A 570 37.25 -22.97 -17.76
N SER A 571 38.07 -22.11 -17.14
CA SER A 571 39.48 -22.47 -16.83
C SER A 571 39.61 -23.68 -15.89
N LYS A 572 38.58 -24.00 -15.11
CA LYS A 572 38.55 -25.13 -14.18
C LYS A 572 37.89 -26.37 -14.78
N LEU A 573 37.21 -26.28 -15.90
CA LEU A 573 36.46 -27.39 -16.51
C LEU A 573 37.27 -28.11 -17.60
N ASP A 574 38.49 -27.65 -17.93
CA ASP A 574 39.39 -28.28 -18.91
C ASP A 574 38.77 -28.35 -20.34
N ALA A 575 37.95 -27.37 -20.70
CA ALA A 575 37.28 -27.25 -21.98
C ALA A 575 38.07 -26.33 -22.93
N ASP A 576 38.10 -26.70 -24.21
CA ASP A 576 38.66 -25.84 -25.27
C ASP A 576 37.56 -24.86 -25.72
N VAL A 577 37.66 -23.59 -25.30
CA VAL A 577 36.57 -22.62 -25.49
C VAL A 577 37.03 -21.43 -26.30
N LEU A 578 36.37 -21.22 -27.43
CA LEU A 578 36.43 -19.97 -28.18
C LEU A 578 35.41 -18.99 -27.64
N VAL A 579 35.86 -17.96 -26.90
CA VAL A 579 34.98 -16.96 -26.31
C VAL A 579 34.80 -15.78 -27.25
N VAL A 580 33.54 -15.43 -27.50
CA VAL A 580 33.11 -14.27 -28.29
C VAL A 580 32.58 -13.22 -27.34
N ASN A 581 32.81 -11.94 -27.63
CA ASN A 581 32.38 -10.80 -26.80
C ASN A 581 32.76 -10.94 -25.30
N PRO A 582 34.07 -11.20 -25.00
CA PRO A 582 34.51 -11.60 -23.66
C PRO A 582 34.57 -10.47 -22.64
N TYR A 583 34.28 -9.23 -23.04
CA TYR A 583 34.40 -8.06 -22.18
C TYR A 583 33.04 -7.47 -21.89
N ALA A 584 32.76 -7.17 -20.61
CA ALA A 584 31.57 -6.45 -20.24
C ALA A 584 31.61 -5.00 -20.75
N HIS A 585 30.53 -4.55 -21.37
CA HIS A 585 30.41 -3.19 -21.86
C HIS A 585 29.96 -2.25 -20.71
N THR A 586 30.72 -1.18 -20.48
CA THR A 586 30.47 -0.23 -19.39
C THR A 586 29.76 1.06 -19.83
N ALA A 587 29.77 1.37 -21.12
CA ALA A 587 29.21 2.60 -21.67
C ALA A 587 27.69 2.54 -21.92
N GLY A 588 27.07 1.38 -21.69
CA GLY A 588 25.67 1.28 -21.37
C GLY A 588 24.67 1.33 -22.51
N MET A 589 24.93 0.83 -23.73
CA MET A 589 23.85 0.69 -24.72
C MET A 589 24.23 -0.24 -25.87
N ILE A 590 24.31 -1.53 -25.61
CA ILE A 590 24.29 -2.52 -26.70
C ILE A 590 22.98 -3.30 -26.54
N ALA A 591 22.06 -3.09 -27.48
CA ALA A 591 20.96 -4.03 -27.64
C ALA A 591 21.52 -5.35 -28.14
N VAL A 592 21.30 -6.41 -27.42
CA VAL A 592 21.76 -7.75 -27.82
C VAL A 592 20.70 -8.33 -28.77
N ASP A 593 21.03 -8.35 -30.05
CA ASP A 593 20.22 -9.12 -30.99
C ASP A 593 20.63 -10.62 -30.86
N ARG A 594 19.81 -11.34 -30.09
CA ARG A 594 19.96 -12.76 -29.79
C ARG A 594 20.05 -13.61 -31.07
N VAL A 595 19.23 -13.28 -32.08
CA VAL A 595 19.19 -14.02 -33.36
C VAL A 595 20.50 -13.79 -34.16
N ALA A 596 20.91 -12.54 -34.26
CA ALA A 596 22.17 -12.23 -34.97
C ALA A 596 23.39 -12.82 -34.24
N SER A 597 23.41 -12.82 -32.91
CA SER A 597 24.49 -13.44 -32.10
C SER A 597 24.50 -14.95 -32.28
N ALA A 598 23.36 -15.62 -32.27
CA ALA A 598 23.25 -17.05 -32.49
C ALA A 598 23.76 -17.46 -33.89
N ARG A 599 23.42 -16.66 -34.93
CA ARG A 599 23.93 -16.90 -36.28
C ARG A 599 25.45 -16.78 -36.36
N ARG A 600 26.05 -15.75 -35.75
CA ARG A 600 27.52 -15.62 -35.68
C ARG A 600 28.19 -16.80 -34.97
N VAL A 601 27.61 -17.26 -33.87
CA VAL A 601 28.10 -18.44 -33.16
C VAL A 601 27.96 -19.68 -34.02
N ALA A 602 26.90 -19.87 -34.78
CA ALA A 602 26.69 -20.97 -35.70
C ALA A 602 27.78 -21.02 -36.80
N ASP A 603 28.11 -19.86 -37.37
CA ASP A 603 29.17 -19.76 -38.37
C ASP A 603 30.55 -20.10 -37.75
N LEU A 604 30.82 -19.68 -36.54
CA LEU A 604 32.04 -19.99 -35.81
C LEU A 604 32.15 -21.47 -35.43
N VAL A 605 31.07 -22.11 -35.02
CA VAL A 605 31.01 -23.55 -34.74
C VAL A 605 31.41 -24.34 -35.95
N ARG A 606 30.80 -24.05 -37.10
CA ARG A 606 31.16 -24.70 -38.38
C ARG A 606 32.60 -24.47 -38.76
N ALA A 607 33.12 -23.24 -38.63
CA ALA A 607 34.47 -22.88 -39.03
C ALA A 607 35.55 -23.50 -38.14
N SER A 608 35.26 -23.63 -36.82
CA SER A 608 36.22 -24.14 -35.83
C SER A 608 36.13 -25.65 -35.61
N GLY A 609 35.08 -26.30 -36.14
CA GLY A 609 34.80 -27.70 -35.87
C GLY A 609 34.47 -27.94 -34.38
N SER A 610 33.84 -26.98 -33.74
CA SER A 610 33.40 -27.08 -32.34
C SER A 610 32.17 -27.96 -32.24
N GLN A 611 32.03 -28.68 -31.12
CA GLN A 611 30.94 -29.62 -30.89
C GLN A 611 29.65 -28.94 -30.41
N LEU A 612 29.76 -27.71 -29.89
CA LEU A 612 28.63 -26.94 -29.39
C LEU A 612 28.92 -25.45 -29.50
N GLY A 613 27.89 -24.68 -29.74
CA GLY A 613 27.87 -23.24 -29.58
C GLY A 613 26.83 -22.80 -28.58
N ALA A 614 27.10 -21.70 -27.88
CA ALA A 614 26.11 -21.12 -26.98
C ALA A 614 26.20 -19.58 -26.94
N VAL A 615 25.06 -18.94 -26.83
CA VAL A 615 24.94 -17.51 -26.53
C VAL A 615 24.30 -17.37 -25.17
N VAL A 616 24.99 -16.71 -24.25
CA VAL A 616 24.50 -16.40 -22.91
C VAL A 616 23.98 -14.97 -22.91
N ASP A 617 22.81 -14.74 -22.41
CA ASP A 617 22.27 -13.39 -22.26
C ASP A 617 23.08 -12.56 -21.23
N PRO A 618 22.99 -11.22 -21.23
CA PRO A 618 23.77 -10.36 -20.33
C PRO A 618 23.59 -10.66 -18.84
N ASP A 619 22.45 -11.25 -18.45
CA ASP A 619 22.09 -11.56 -17.07
C ASP A 619 22.44 -12.98 -16.64
N CYS A 620 22.89 -13.82 -17.56
CA CYS A 620 23.19 -15.25 -17.39
C CYS A 620 21.96 -16.11 -17.01
N GLU A 621 20.80 -15.78 -17.48
CA GLU A 621 19.57 -16.53 -17.20
C GLU A 621 19.03 -17.25 -18.43
N LEU A 622 19.35 -16.76 -19.63
CA LEU A 622 18.92 -17.37 -20.88
C LEU A 622 20.11 -17.90 -21.69
N LEU A 623 19.91 -19.04 -22.29
CA LEU A 623 20.92 -19.71 -23.12
C LEU A 623 20.31 -20.05 -24.48
N THR A 624 20.99 -19.65 -25.57
CA THR A 624 20.68 -20.13 -26.91
C THR A 624 21.75 -21.14 -27.33
N ILE A 625 21.34 -22.31 -27.73
CA ILE A 625 22.23 -23.44 -28.08
C ILE A 625 22.32 -23.56 -29.59
N VAL A 626 23.53 -23.87 -30.05
CA VAL A 626 23.86 -24.18 -31.44
C VAL A 626 24.55 -25.55 -31.47
N ASP A 627 24.07 -26.47 -32.31
CA ASP A 627 24.68 -27.79 -32.46
C ASP A 627 25.99 -27.75 -33.28
N ASP A 628 26.63 -28.89 -33.45
CA ASP A 628 27.90 -29.06 -34.20
C ASP A 628 27.74 -28.84 -35.72
N GLU A 629 26.54 -28.92 -36.25
CA GLU A 629 26.23 -28.60 -37.65
C GLU A 629 25.97 -27.10 -37.87
N GLY A 630 25.93 -26.32 -36.78
CA GLY A 630 25.61 -24.88 -36.77
C GLY A 630 24.11 -24.63 -36.89
N THR A 631 23.26 -25.54 -36.41
CA THR A 631 21.84 -25.34 -36.32
C THR A 631 21.52 -24.64 -34.98
N VAL A 632 20.83 -23.52 -35.05
CA VAL A 632 20.36 -22.81 -33.87
C VAL A 632 19.10 -23.49 -33.36
N LEU A 633 19.13 -24.03 -32.14
CA LEU A 633 17.96 -24.63 -31.51
C LEU A 633 16.94 -23.56 -31.07
N THR A 634 15.68 -23.82 -31.32
CA THR A 634 14.59 -23.03 -30.68
C THR A 634 14.55 -23.28 -29.17
N ASP A 635 13.92 -22.39 -28.42
CA ASP A 635 13.79 -22.56 -26.96
C ASP A 635 13.08 -23.88 -26.61
N ASP A 636 12.05 -24.28 -27.39
CA ASP A 636 11.38 -25.57 -27.22
C ASP A 636 12.29 -26.75 -27.51
N GLN A 637 13.08 -26.70 -28.60
CA GLN A 637 14.04 -27.75 -28.92
C GLN A 637 15.12 -27.88 -27.84
N ALA A 638 15.69 -26.75 -27.38
CA ALA A 638 16.67 -26.73 -26.32
C ALA A 638 16.11 -27.33 -25.01
N LEU A 639 14.87 -27.00 -24.67
CA LEU A 639 14.18 -27.58 -23.52
C LEU A 639 13.98 -29.08 -23.64
N LEU A 640 13.52 -29.57 -24.80
CA LEU A 640 13.34 -31.00 -25.05
C LEU A 640 14.66 -31.79 -24.99
N VAL A 641 15.76 -31.22 -25.53
CA VAL A 641 17.09 -31.83 -25.42
C VAL A 641 17.54 -31.90 -23.96
N LEU A 642 17.41 -30.79 -23.22
CA LEU A 642 17.76 -30.78 -21.79
C LEU A 642 16.93 -31.77 -20.99
N LEU A 643 15.63 -31.82 -21.24
CA LEU A 643 14.70 -32.77 -20.62
C LEU A 643 15.13 -34.22 -20.89
N TYR A 644 15.46 -34.54 -22.15
CA TYR A 644 15.94 -35.86 -22.55
C TYR A 644 17.24 -36.24 -21.82
N LEU A 645 18.20 -35.32 -21.74
CA LEU A 645 19.46 -35.56 -21.04
C LEU A 645 19.25 -35.79 -19.53
N VAL A 646 18.46 -34.96 -18.88
CA VAL A 646 18.18 -35.09 -17.43
C VAL A 646 17.47 -36.40 -17.14
N THR A 647 16.41 -36.71 -17.87
CA THR A 647 15.61 -37.93 -17.63
C THR A 647 16.36 -39.21 -17.98
N ARG A 648 17.38 -39.16 -18.83
CA ARG A 648 18.26 -40.30 -19.15
C ARG A 648 19.31 -40.56 -18.06
N ASN A 649 19.79 -39.49 -17.41
CA ASN A 649 20.85 -39.59 -16.42
C ASN A 649 20.34 -39.79 -15.00
N GLU A 650 19.15 -39.29 -14.68
CA GLU A 650 18.54 -39.40 -13.35
C GLU A 650 17.42 -40.44 -13.36
N LYS A 651 17.61 -41.55 -12.57
CA LYS A 651 16.53 -42.50 -12.32
C LYS A 651 15.45 -41.87 -11.43
N ASP A 652 14.19 -42.07 -11.80
CA ASP A 652 13.01 -41.53 -11.10
C ASP A 652 12.94 -40.00 -11.07
N ALA A 653 13.42 -39.34 -12.14
CA ALA A 653 13.38 -37.88 -12.27
C ALA A 653 11.97 -37.34 -12.08
N ARG A 654 11.82 -36.29 -11.28
CA ARG A 654 10.57 -35.51 -11.15
C ARG A 654 10.73 -34.19 -11.86
N VAL A 655 9.84 -33.95 -12.82
CA VAL A 655 9.95 -32.79 -13.71
C VAL A 655 8.67 -31.95 -13.60
N ALA A 656 8.83 -30.66 -13.29
CA ALA A 656 7.76 -29.67 -13.39
C ALA A 656 7.94 -28.89 -14.71
N LEU A 657 6.90 -28.86 -15.52
CA LEU A 657 6.93 -28.22 -16.85
C LEU A 657 5.85 -27.15 -16.97
N PRO A 658 6.15 -26.02 -17.66
CA PRO A 658 5.11 -25.05 -17.99
C PRO A 658 4.00 -25.66 -18.86
N VAL A 659 2.78 -25.16 -18.71
CA VAL A 659 1.61 -25.63 -19.48
C VAL A 659 1.76 -25.43 -21.00
N SER A 660 2.61 -24.50 -21.42
CA SER A 660 2.90 -24.17 -22.82
C SER A 660 3.93 -25.07 -23.51
N VAL A 661 4.48 -26.07 -22.82
CA VAL A 661 5.52 -26.97 -23.37
C VAL A 661 4.93 -27.90 -24.43
N PRO A 662 5.66 -28.20 -25.52
CA PRO A 662 5.20 -29.15 -26.53
C PRO A 662 4.87 -30.55 -25.95
N ASN A 663 3.87 -31.20 -26.51
CA ASN A 663 3.45 -32.56 -26.08
C ASN A 663 4.60 -33.60 -26.12
N ALA A 664 5.62 -33.39 -26.97
CA ALA A 664 6.80 -34.21 -27.03
C ALA A 664 7.54 -34.33 -25.67
N ALA A 665 7.41 -33.33 -24.79
CA ALA A 665 7.95 -33.39 -23.43
C ALA A 665 7.33 -34.51 -22.60
N ALA A 666 6.01 -34.68 -22.70
CA ALA A 666 5.31 -35.76 -22.01
C ALA A 666 5.76 -37.13 -22.52
N GLU A 667 5.95 -37.29 -23.84
CA GLU A 667 6.46 -38.54 -24.43
C GLU A 667 7.90 -38.87 -23.97
N ILE A 668 8.76 -37.87 -23.83
CA ILE A 668 10.15 -38.06 -23.30
C ILE A 668 10.06 -38.56 -21.87
N CYS A 669 9.26 -37.94 -21.02
CA CYS A 669 9.10 -38.35 -19.63
C CYS A 669 8.50 -39.78 -19.50
N GLU A 670 7.48 -40.09 -20.28
CA GLU A 670 6.85 -41.42 -20.28
C GLU A 670 7.86 -42.52 -20.70
N LYS A 671 8.62 -42.29 -21.78
CA LYS A 671 9.65 -43.23 -22.26
C LYS A 671 10.82 -43.42 -21.29
N SER A 672 11.13 -42.43 -20.49
CA SER A 672 12.23 -42.47 -19.49
C SER A 672 11.75 -42.92 -18.10
N GLY A 673 10.45 -43.05 -17.85
CA GLY A 673 9.90 -43.35 -16.52
C GLY A 673 9.90 -42.13 -15.56
N ALA A 674 10.13 -40.92 -16.05
CA ALA A 674 10.09 -39.71 -15.26
C ALA A 674 8.66 -39.29 -14.92
N THR A 675 8.46 -38.72 -13.75
CA THR A 675 7.14 -38.21 -13.29
C THR A 675 7.03 -36.71 -13.60
N ILE A 676 5.97 -36.31 -14.32
CA ILE A 676 5.60 -34.92 -14.52
C ILE A 676 4.67 -34.48 -13.40
N THR A 677 4.98 -33.34 -12.77
CA THR A 677 4.18 -32.69 -11.70
C THR A 677 3.66 -31.35 -12.16
#